data_6ad61dc1f856a27c59441ba756d644af
#
_entry.id   6ad61dc1f856a27c59441ba756d644af
#
_cell.length_a   1.000
_cell.length_b   1.000
_cell.length_c   1.000
_cell.angle_alpha   90.00
_cell.angle_beta   90.00
_cell.angle_gamma   90.00
#
_symmetry.space_group_name_H-M   'P 1'
#
loop_
_entity.id
_entity.type
_entity.pdbx_description
1 polymer ?
#
loop_
_entity_poly.entity_id
_entity_poly.type
_entity_poly.pdbx_seq_one_letter_code
_entity_poly.pdbx_strand_id
1 'polypeptide(L)'
;DLVRSRGLGDVYKRQIKGHPVLLNRAPTLHRLGIQAFEPVLVEGRAIKLHPLVCTPFNADFDGDQMAVHLPLSTEAQREAKMLMLASGNLLKPSDGEPVTVPTQDMILGSYYLTLVNPDDKGHGKIFRDEAEAMMAYSEGLITLQAPIKVRRTMVFDGVEETGLVDTTMGQIIFNNPIPQDLGYVDRTDPATKFDYEMNPRTLKIASGGKSDKLTKKGLPDIISRCLTKHGTKTCAMMLDQIKAQGYKYSTLSAITVAVPDAIMPEEKPEILAAADKKIEKVMKNFNRGLISDEERYRKTVEIWQAATEEVSEALSDNLKKNHQRNPIYMMSDSGARGSMDQIKQLAGMRGLLANTAGKTLEMPIRANYREGLNILEYFISSRGARKGLADTALRTADSGYLTRRLVDVSQEVIIREEDCHATEGIWVREISEGNSVVESFKERLNGRYSLHDVHDPATGELLVSKDKMMDMFDAEKIVNAGITELEIRSVMTCRAHVGVCARCYGSNMSNGQCVKVGESVGIIAAESIGEPGTQLTMRTFHTGGIASAEDITQGLPRVEELFESRRPKAMAIMTEIGGTVHIDDTKKSRHAEITGVDENGAPVTKSYLIPFGQRLKVMEGDEVAKGALLTEGHAYPQDILAVQGPIATQNYLISEVQKVYRLQGVDINDKHIEVIVRQMMRKVRLEDVGSADQIIAELDTLKKNGQVEGATETAVNAGLEAAKLLDCLSTTRFLNGGVVNRRDVMIVNEEIQKRIDAGQTDLKLVQASQVLLGITKSSLATDSFLSAASFQETTRVLTEAAIKGKVDPLAGLKENVIIGKLIPAGTGLPEVEEEPVSYTHLTLP
;
A
#
# COMPACT_ATOMS: atom_id res chain seq x y z
N ASP A 1 -2.82 -49.95 -31.15
CA ASP A 1 -3.19 -49.11 -29.96
C ASP A 1 -2.30 -47.87 -29.73
N LEU A 2 -0.98 -47.97 -29.96
CA LEU A 2 -0.06 -46.83 -29.82
C LEU A 2 -0.30 -45.70 -30.85
N VAL A 3 -0.73 -46.04 -32.07
CA VAL A 3 -1.04 -45.06 -33.13
C VAL A 3 -2.37 -44.35 -32.85
N ARG A 4 -3.36 -45.05 -32.29
CA ARG A 4 -4.64 -44.46 -31.86
C ARG A 4 -4.48 -43.55 -30.67
N SER A 5 -3.64 -43.88 -29.67
CA SER A 5 -3.39 -43.03 -28.51
C SER A 5 -2.63 -41.75 -28.88
N ARG A 6 -1.71 -41.82 -29.87
CA ARG A 6 -1.04 -40.61 -30.40
C ARG A 6 -2.01 -39.69 -31.15
N GLY A 7 -2.93 -40.25 -31.98
CA GLY A 7 -3.92 -39.43 -32.68
C GLY A 7 -4.91 -38.73 -31.74
N LEU A 8 -5.37 -39.43 -30.69
CA LEU A 8 -6.22 -38.83 -29.65
C LEU A 8 -5.49 -37.71 -28.88
N GLY A 9 -4.22 -37.90 -28.54
CA GLY A 9 -3.40 -36.86 -27.89
C GLY A 9 -3.26 -35.61 -28.73
N ASP A 10 -3.11 -35.72 -30.04
CA ASP A 10 -3.03 -34.58 -30.96
C ASP A 10 -4.37 -33.85 -31.13
N VAL A 11 -5.49 -34.56 -31.09
CA VAL A 11 -6.84 -33.98 -31.09
C VAL A 11 -7.05 -33.14 -29.82
N TYR A 12 -6.74 -33.69 -28.62
CA TYR A 12 -6.84 -32.92 -27.37
C TYR A 12 -5.94 -31.72 -27.35
N LYS A 13 -4.71 -31.81 -27.84
CA LYS A 13 -3.81 -30.65 -27.94
C LYS A 13 -4.38 -29.55 -28.83
N ARG A 14 -5.03 -29.87 -29.92
CA ARG A 14 -5.68 -28.89 -30.81
C ARG A 14 -6.91 -28.26 -30.16
N GLN A 15 -7.73 -29.05 -29.45
CA GLN A 15 -8.93 -28.55 -28.74
C GLN A 15 -8.58 -27.57 -27.60
N ILE A 16 -7.50 -27.85 -26.89
CA ILE A 16 -7.07 -27.02 -25.73
C ILE A 16 -6.37 -25.75 -26.19
N LYS A 17 -5.73 -25.74 -27.37
CA LYS A 17 -4.95 -24.59 -27.86
C LYS A 17 -5.81 -23.35 -28.00
N GLY A 18 -5.44 -22.29 -27.25
CA GLY A 18 -6.13 -21.02 -27.30
C GLY A 18 -7.42 -20.97 -26.46
N HIS A 19 -7.75 -22.00 -25.66
CA HIS A 19 -8.86 -21.97 -24.72
C HIS A 19 -8.36 -21.67 -23.32
N PRO A 20 -8.66 -20.50 -22.72
CA PRO A 20 -8.16 -20.12 -21.41
C PRO A 20 -8.89 -20.90 -20.31
N VAL A 21 -8.20 -21.16 -19.19
CA VAL A 21 -8.77 -21.66 -17.94
C VAL A 21 -8.47 -20.70 -16.82
N LEU A 22 -9.41 -20.54 -15.89
CA LEU A 22 -9.21 -19.71 -14.69
C LEU A 22 -8.77 -20.61 -13.54
N LEU A 23 -7.70 -20.24 -12.88
CA LEU A 23 -7.25 -20.85 -11.63
C LEU A 23 -7.58 -19.93 -10.46
N ASN A 24 -8.09 -20.51 -9.38
CA ASN A 24 -8.41 -19.78 -8.14
C ASN A 24 -7.89 -20.54 -6.94
N ARG A 25 -7.22 -19.86 -6.03
CA ARG A 25 -6.85 -20.38 -4.71
C ARG A 25 -7.63 -19.65 -3.62
N ALA A 26 -8.33 -20.40 -2.77
CA ALA A 26 -8.96 -19.86 -1.57
C ALA A 26 -7.94 -19.73 -0.40
N PRO A 27 -7.98 -18.63 0.41
CA PRO A 27 -8.91 -17.51 0.31
C PRO A 27 -8.50 -16.52 -0.79
N THR A 28 -9.47 -16.00 -1.55
CA THR A 28 -9.25 -14.97 -2.56
C THR A 28 -9.26 -13.62 -1.89
N LEU A 29 -8.08 -13.09 -1.57
CA LEU A 29 -7.92 -11.83 -0.82
C LEU A 29 -7.99 -10.60 -1.72
N HIS A 30 -7.60 -10.73 -2.99
CA HIS A 30 -7.61 -9.67 -3.99
C HIS A 30 -7.85 -10.25 -5.39
N ARG A 31 -8.09 -9.39 -6.37
CA ARG A 31 -8.44 -9.79 -7.73
C ARG A 31 -7.40 -10.69 -8.42
N LEU A 32 -6.11 -10.62 -8.03
CA LEU A 32 -5.05 -11.49 -8.57
C LEU A 32 -5.09 -12.92 -8.02
N GLY A 33 -5.97 -13.22 -7.08
CA GLY A 33 -6.25 -14.58 -6.60
C GLY A 33 -7.04 -15.43 -7.60
N ILE A 34 -7.50 -14.85 -8.72
CA ILE A 34 -8.11 -15.52 -9.86
C ILE A 34 -7.42 -15.02 -11.13
N GLN A 35 -6.74 -15.91 -11.85
CA GLN A 35 -6.04 -15.55 -13.07
C GLN A 35 -6.31 -16.57 -14.17
N ALA A 36 -6.24 -16.12 -15.43
CA ALA A 36 -6.38 -16.97 -16.60
C ALA A 36 -5.03 -17.50 -17.08
N PHE A 37 -5.01 -18.72 -17.55
CA PHE A 37 -3.85 -19.39 -18.11
C PHE A 37 -4.22 -20.16 -19.36
N GLU A 38 -3.28 -20.33 -20.27
CA GLU A 38 -3.41 -21.28 -21.36
C GLU A 38 -2.96 -22.67 -20.88
N PRO A 39 -3.82 -23.69 -20.93
CA PRO A 39 -3.49 -25.02 -20.41
C PRO A 39 -2.52 -25.76 -21.33
N VAL A 40 -1.58 -26.47 -20.70
CA VAL A 40 -0.67 -27.42 -21.37
C VAL A 40 -0.84 -28.78 -20.72
N LEU A 41 -0.98 -29.85 -21.56
CA LEU A 41 -1.11 -31.22 -21.07
C LEU A 41 0.23 -31.69 -20.48
N VAL A 42 0.19 -32.19 -19.27
CA VAL A 42 1.31 -32.80 -18.56
C VAL A 42 0.91 -34.16 -18.01
N GLU A 43 1.88 -35.03 -17.79
CA GLU A 43 1.67 -36.32 -17.11
C GLU A 43 1.56 -36.07 -15.59
N GLY A 44 0.71 -36.87 -14.93
CA GLY A 44 0.48 -36.76 -13.48
C GLY A 44 -0.88 -36.14 -13.16
N ARG A 45 -1.20 -36.08 -11.85
CA ARG A 45 -2.47 -35.55 -11.32
C ARG A 45 -2.36 -34.15 -10.72
N ALA A 46 -1.14 -33.58 -10.62
CA ALA A 46 -0.90 -32.29 -10.02
C ALA A 46 -0.91 -31.19 -11.08
N ILE A 47 -1.45 -30.02 -10.72
CA ILE A 47 -1.36 -28.81 -11.52
C ILE A 47 0.06 -28.26 -11.40
N LYS A 48 0.73 -28.03 -12.53
CA LYS A 48 2.04 -27.36 -12.55
C LYS A 48 1.80 -25.87 -12.74
N LEU A 49 2.00 -25.10 -11.67
CA LEU A 49 1.82 -23.65 -11.67
C LEU A 49 3.13 -22.94 -11.97
N HIS A 50 3.06 -21.83 -12.72
CA HIS A 50 4.23 -21.00 -13.03
C HIS A 50 4.75 -20.35 -11.72
N PRO A 51 6.04 -20.46 -11.39
CA PRO A 51 6.57 -19.98 -10.11
C PRO A 51 6.36 -18.48 -9.82
N LEU A 52 6.37 -17.63 -10.83
CA LEU A 52 6.19 -16.17 -10.67
C LEU A 52 4.77 -15.79 -10.23
N VAL A 53 3.77 -16.63 -10.43
CA VAL A 53 2.40 -16.37 -9.97
C VAL A 53 2.09 -16.97 -8.60
N CYS A 54 3.04 -17.63 -7.95
CA CYS A 54 2.87 -18.12 -6.58
C CYS A 54 2.64 -16.99 -5.58
N THR A 55 3.31 -15.85 -5.76
CA THR A 55 3.15 -14.67 -4.88
C THR A 55 1.74 -14.08 -4.94
N PRO A 56 1.14 -13.77 -6.11
CA PRO A 56 -0.24 -13.30 -6.22
C PRO A 56 -1.27 -14.26 -5.63
N PHE A 57 -1.08 -15.56 -5.82
CA PHE A 57 -1.97 -16.57 -5.24
C PHE A 57 -1.71 -16.86 -3.76
N ASN A 58 -0.60 -16.35 -3.21
CA ASN A 58 -0.07 -16.78 -1.91
C ASN A 58 -0.01 -18.31 -1.80
N ALA A 59 0.42 -18.97 -2.89
CA ALA A 59 0.46 -20.42 -3.04
C ALA A 59 1.89 -20.95 -2.89
N ASP A 60 2.01 -22.12 -2.27
CA ASP A 60 3.23 -22.92 -2.26
C ASP A 60 2.96 -24.36 -2.75
N PHE A 61 3.98 -25.19 -2.81
CA PHE A 61 3.86 -26.54 -3.35
C PHE A 61 3.87 -27.62 -2.24
N ASP A 62 3.35 -27.30 -1.07
CA ASP A 62 3.26 -28.19 0.09
C ASP A 62 1.97 -29.04 0.14
N GLY A 63 1.09 -28.88 -0.84
CA GLY A 63 -0.21 -29.57 -0.94
C GLY A 63 -1.40 -28.65 -1.10
N ASP A 64 -1.17 -27.39 -1.44
CA ASP A 64 -2.23 -26.43 -1.74
C ASP A 64 -3.15 -26.93 -2.86
N GLN A 65 -4.43 -26.62 -2.74
CA GLN A 65 -5.45 -26.93 -3.73
C GLN A 65 -5.91 -25.67 -4.45
N MET A 66 -6.23 -25.80 -5.73
CA MET A 66 -6.80 -24.75 -6.57
C MET A 66 -8.05 -25.22 -7.28
N ALA A 67 -9.04 -24.32 -7.42
CA ALA A 67 -10.18 -24.53 -8.26
C ALA A 67 -9.85 -24.14 -9.70
N VAL A 68 -10.35 -24.94 -10.67
CA VAL A 68 -10.21 -24.70 -12.11
C VAL A 68 -11.59 -24.38 -12.67
N HIS A 69 -11.71 -23.22 -13.34
CA HIS A 69 -12.95 -22.78 -13.97
C HIS A 69 -12.75 -22.67 -15.48
N LEU A 70 -13.71 -23.17 -16.26
CA LEU A 70 -13.67 -23.15 -17.71
C LEU A 70 -14.68 -22.13 -18.25
N PRO A 71 -14.24 -21.02 -18.88
CA PRO A 71 -15.13 -20.10 -19.57
C PRO A 71 -15.81 -20.77 -20.76
N LEU A 72 -17.15 -20.76 -20.82
CA LEU A 72 -17.92 -21.46 -21.86
C LEU A 72 -18.26 -20.55 -23.04
N SER A 73 -18.72 -19.30 -22.80
CA SER A 73 -19.10 -18.38 -23.86
C SER A 73 -17.89 -17.71 -24.52
N THR A 74 -18.04 -17.23 -25.74
CA THR A 74 -17.00 -16.52 -26.49
C THR A 74 -16.64 -15.20 -25.82
N GLU A 75 -17.63 -14.51 -25.22
CA GLU A 75 -17.45 -13.29 -24.47
C GLU A 75 -16.62 -13.54 -23.21
N ALA A 76 -16.96 -14.57 -22.42
CA ALA A 76 -16.21 -14.95 -21.23
C ALA A 76 -14.76 -15.34 -21.56
N GLN A 77 -14.53 -16.04 -22.69
CA GLN A 77 -13.18 -16.38 -23.16
C GLN A 77 -12.39 -15.13 -23.60
N ARG A 78 -13.05 -14.14 -24.21
CA ARG A 78 -12.42 -12.86 -24.53
C ARG A 78 -12.02 -12.11 -23.28
N GLU A 79 -12.91 -11.97 -22.32
CA GLU A 79 -12.61 -11.31 -21.04
C GLU A 79 -11.46 -12.01 -20.29
N ALA A 80 -11.49 -13.34 -20.24
CA ALA A 80 -10.40 -14.12 -19.65
C ALA A 80 -9.04 -13.84 -20.32
N LYS A 81 -8.99 -13.72 -21.65
CA LYS A 81 -7.76 -13.43 -22.40
C LYS A 81 -7.30 -11.98 -22.30
N MET A 82 -8.23 -11.02 -22.31
CA MET A 82 -7.89 -9.61 -22.38
C MET A 82 -7.66 -8.98 -20.99
N LEU A 83 -8.42 -9.42 -19.97
CA LEU A 83 -8.42 -8.82 -18.65
C LEU A 83 -7.76 -9.68 -17.58
N MET A 84 -7.87 -11.01 -17.65
CA MET A 84 -7.49 -11.92 -16.57
C MET A 84 -6.22 -12.72 -16.84
N LEU A 85 -5.65 -12.64 -18.05
CA LEU A 85 -4.45 -13.41 -18.39
C LEU A 85 -3.27 -13.00 -17.48
N ALA A 86 -2.58 -13.98 -16.90
CA ALA A 86 -1.48 -13.75 -15.95
C ALA A 86 -0.35 -12.88 -16.51
N SER A 87 -0.02 -13.03 -17.80
CA SER A 87 1.01 -12.22 -18.47
C SER A 87 0.61 -10.76 -18.65
N GLY A 88 -0.66 -10.41 -18.56
CA GLY A 88 -1.16 -9.03 -18.61
C GLY A 88 -1.23 -8.34 -17.25
N ASN A 89 -1.28 -9.10 -16.17
CA ASN A 89 -1.46 -8.60 -14.81
C ASN A 89 -0.15 -8.69 -14.01
N LEU A 90 0.82 -7.86 -14.38
CA LEU A 90 2.16 -7.86 -13.79
C LEU A 90 2.29 -6.92 -12.59
N LEU A 91 1.37 -5.96 -12.41
CA LEU A 91 1.41 -4.94 -11.36
C LEU A 91 0.37 -5.23 -10.26
N LYS A 92 0.71 -4.85 -9.04
CA LYS A 92 -0.22 -4.89 -7.90
C LYS A 92 -1.19 -3.73 -7.97
N PRO A 93 -2.48 -3.96 -7.66
CA PRO A 93 -3.45 -2.85 -7.55
C PRO A 93 -3.23 -1.95 -6.33
N SER A 94 -2.49 -2.39 -5.30
CA SER A 94 -2.28 -1.64 -4.05
C SER A 94 -1.28 -0.49 -4.18
N ASP A 95 -0.17 -0.71 -4.86
CA ASP A 95 0.97 0.21 -4.95
C ASP A 95 1.42 0.49 -6.38
N GLY A 96 1.02 -0.35 -7.35
CA GLY A 96 1.49 -0.29 -8.73
C GLY A 96 2.88 -0.88 -8.94
N GLU A 97 3.46 -1.51 -7.93
CA GLU A 97 4.71 -2.24 -8.08
C GLU A 97 4.50 -3.60 -8.76
N PRO A 98 5.55 -4.17 -9.38
CA PRO A 98 5.47 -5.51 -9.94
C PRO A 98 5.14 -6.57 -8.89
N VAL A 99 4.14 -7.42 -9.18
CA VAL A 99 3.78 -8.55 -8.33
C VAL A 99 4.55 -9.82 -8.71
N THR A 100 4.86 -9.97 -10.00
CA THR A 100 5.56 -11.13 -10.57
C THR A 100 7.07 -10.98 -10.47
N VAL A 101 7.57 -10.80 -9.25
CA VAL A 101 9.00 -10.65 -8.98
C VAL A 101 9.62 -12.03 -8.74
N PRO A 102 10.79 -12.33 -9.33
CA PRO A 102 11.55 -13.53 -8.99
C PRO A 102 11.79 -13.65 -7.48
N THR A 103 11.72 -14.86 -6.95
CA THR A 103 11.86 -15.16 -5.52
C THR A 103 12.82 -16.33 -5.28
N GLN A 104 13.29 -16.47 -4.04
CA GLN A 104 14.09 -17.61 -3.56
C GLN A 104 15.25 -17.97 -4.50
N ASP A 105 15.29 -19.17 -5.07
CA ASP A 105 16.37 -19.66 -5.92
C ASP A 105 16.60 -18.83 -7.18
N MET A 106 15.55 -18.20 -7.71
CA MET A 106 15.68 -17.31 -8.87
C MET A 106 16.52 -16.07 -8.52
N ILE A 107 16.30 -15.51 -7.32
CA ILE A 107 17.12 -14.38 -6.82
C ILE A 107 18.52 -14.85 -6.52
N LEU A 108 18.68 -15.99 -5.84
CA LEU A 108 19.99 -16.50 -5.44
C LEU A 108 20.87 -16.77 -6.64
N GLY A 109 20.33 -17.36 -7.71
CA GLY A 109 21.06 -17.58 -8.96
C GLY A 109 21.44 -16.28 -9.67
N SER A 110 20.54 -15.31 -9.73
CA SER A 110 20.81 -13.99 -10.31
C SER A 110 21.83 -13.20 -9.48
N TYR A 111 21.75 -13.27 -8.15
CA TYR A 111 22.75 -12.71 -7.24
C TYR A 111 24.14 -13.33 -7.47
N TYR A 112 24.21 -14.66 -7.60
CA TYR A 112 25.45 -15.37 -7.86
C TYR A 112 26.12 -14.96 -9.17
N LEU A 113 25.33 -14.67 -10.22
CA LEU A 113 25.82 -14.15 -11.51
C LEU A 113 26.40 -12.73 -11.40
N THR A 114 25.88 -11.91 -10.50
CA THR A 114 26.30 -10.50 -10.37
C THR A 114 27.45 -10.30 -9.36
N LEU A 115 27.87 -11.35 -8.66
CA LEU A 115 29.05 -11.30 -7.79
C LEU A 115 30.32 -11.02 -8.57
N VAL A 116 31.20 -10.21 -8.00
CA VAL A 116 32.55 -9.91 -8.54
C VAL A 116 33.60 -10.42 -7.57
N ASN A 117 34.55 -11.20 -8.05
CA ASN A 117 35.64 -11.68 -7.27
C ASN A 117 36.99 -11.39 -7.95
N PRO A 118 37.79 -10.47 -7.41
CA PRO A 118 39.08 -10.10 -7.98
C PRO A 118 40.11 -11.22 -8.03
N ASP A 119 40.03 -12.19 -7.11
CA ASP A 119 41.02 -13.25 -6.93
C ASP A 119 40.73 -14.52 -7.75
N ASP A 120 39.66 -14.53 -8.54
CA ASP A 120 39.27 -15.70 -9.32
C ASP A 120 40.12 -15.91 -10.58
N LYS A 121 40.15 -17.18 -11.01
CA LYS A 121 40.89 -17.61 -12.23
C LYS A 121 40.44 -16.83 -13.45
N GLY A 122 41.35 -16.20 -14.16
CA GLY A 122 41.07 -15.47 -15.39
C GLY A 122 40.92 -13.96 -15.20
N HIS A 123 41.19 -13.43 -14.01
CA HIS A 123 41.20 -11.99 -13.74
C HIS A 123 42.05 -11.21 -14.76
N GLY A 124 41.51 -10.09 -15.24
CA GLY A 124 42.23 -9.15 -16.14
C GLY A 124 42.33 -9.57 -17.59
N LYS A 125 41.79 -10.70 -18.02
CA LYS A 125 41.81 -11.13 -19.43
C LYS A 125 40.95 -10.23 -20.28
N ILE A 126 41.39 -10.02 -21.55
CA ILE A 126 40.71 -9.18 -22.54
C ILE A 126 40.21 -10.08 -23.66
N PHE A 127 38.94 -9.92 -24.03
CA PHE A 127 38.26 -10.68 -25.06
C PHE A 127 37.79 -9.77 -26.20
N ARG A 128 37.81 -10.32 -27.41
CA ARG A 128 37.37 -9.61 -28.61
C ARG A 128 35.87 -9.32 -28.63
N ASP A 129 35.07 -10.30 -28.16
CA ASP A 129 33.63 -10.22 -28.13
C ASP A 129 33.05 -11.13 -27.01
N GLU A 130 31.74 -11.04 -26.82
CA GLU A 130 31.01 -11.84 -25.81
C GLU A 130 31.09 -13.35 -26.12
N ALA A 131 31.13 -13.73 -27.39
CA ALA A 131 31.17 -15.14 -27.80
C ALA A 131 32.53 -15.78 -27.46
N GLU A 132 33.63 -15.07 -27.63
CA GLU A 132 34.98 -15.53 -27.22
C GLU A 132 35.05 -15.70 -25.69
N ALA A 133 34.49 -14.75 -24.92
CA ALA A 133 34.41 -14.85 -23.48
C ALA A 133 33.59 -16.07 -23.04
N MET A 134 32.49 -16.37 -23.73
CA MET A 134 31.68 -17.56 -23.48
C MET A 134 32.41 -18.85 -23.77
N MET A 135 33.19 -18.91 -24.87
CA MET A 135 34.06 -20.06 -25.19
C MET A 135 35.10 -20.27 -24.10
N ALA A 136 35.78 -19.19 -23.68
CA ALA A 136 36.80 -19.25 -22.63
C ALA A 136 36.21 -19.72 -21.29
N TYR A 137 34.96 -19.37 -20.99
CA TYR A 137 34.25 -19.88 -19.82
C TYR A 137 33.92 -21.38 -19.97
N SER A 138 33.46 -21.82 -21.13
CA SER A 138 33.16 -23.22 -21.41
C SER A 138 34.39 -24.12 -21.29
N GLU A 139 35.56 -23.62 -21.70
CA GLU A 139 36.87 -24.29 -21.55
C GLU A 139 37.45 -24.18 -20.13
N GLY A 140 36.79 -23.51 -19.22
CA GLY A 140 37.25 -23.33 -17.83
C GLY A 140 38.49 -22.45 -17.70
N LEU A 141 38.75 -21.59 -18.64
CA LEU A 141 39.85 -20.61 -18.63
C LEU A 141 39.55 -19.39 -17.78
N ILE A 142 38.26 -19.11 -17.57
CA ILE A 142 37.73 -18.03 -16.72
C ILE A 142 36.58 -18.56 -15.86
N THR A 143 36.37 -17.94 -14.73
CA THR A 143 35.18 -18.20 -13.87
C THR A 143 34.07 -17.18 -14.15
N LEU A 144 32.86 -17.44 -13.64
CA LEU A 144 31.72 -16.53 -13.78
C LEU A 144 31.95 -15.16 -13.12
N GLN A 145 32.72 -15.13 -12.03
CA GLN A 145 32.87 -13.97 -11.14
C GLN A 145 34.17 -13.20 -11.38
N ALA A 146 35.06 -13.71 -12.24
CA ALA A 146 36.34 -13.06 -12.54
C ALA A 146 36.13 -11.78 -13.33
N PRO A 147 36.71 -10.64 -12.93
CA PRO A 147 36.69 -9.41 -13.71
C PRO A 147 37.49 -9.58 -15.04
N ILE A 148 36.82 -9.30 -16.14
CA ILE A 148 37.35 -9.37 -17.51
C ILE A 148 37.06 -8.09 -18.27
N LYS A 149 37.75 -7.87 -19.40
CA LYS A 149 37.43 -6.78 -20.31
C LYS A 149 36.93 -7.37 -21.62
N VAL A 150 35.80 -6.89 -22.08
CA VAL A 150 35.19 -7.35 -23.34
C VAL A 150 34.95 -6.16 -24.24
N ARG A 151 35.30 -6.32 -25.55
CA ARG A 151 34.99 -5.32 -26.56
C ARG A 151 33.54 -5.49 -26.98
N ARG A 152 32.75 -4.42 -26.79
CA ARG A 152 31.33 -4.37 -27.13
C ARG A 152 31.10 -3.44 -28.29
N THR A 153 30.27 -3.86 -29.24
CA THR A 153 29.83 -3.05 -30.36
C THR A 153 28.38 -2.63 -30.14
N MET A 154 28.09 -1.34 -30.25
CA MET A 154 26.75 -0.80 -30.16
C MET A 154 26.50 0.15 -31.34
N VAL A 155 25.23 0.31 -31.70
CA VAL A 155 24.81 1.22 -32.78
C VAL A 155 24.24 2.48 -32.13
N PHE A 156 24.88 3.64 -32.38
CA PHE A 156 24.41 4.95 -31.96
C PHE A 156 24.13 5.78 -33.20
N ASP A 157 22.94 6.33 -33.30
CA ASP A 157 22.52 7.17 -34.45
C ASP A 157 22.80 6.53 -35.83
N GLY A 158 22.75 5.19 -35.92
CA GLY A 158 23.01 4.44 -37.12
C GLY A 158 24.49 4.16 -37.42
N VAL A 159 25.42 4.54 -36.53
CA VAL A 159 26.84 4.27 -36.62
C VAL A 159 27.25 3.18 -35.62
N GLU A 160 27.96 2.17 -36.09
CA GLU A 160 28.55 1.14 -35.22
C GLU A 160 29.79 1.68 -34.52
N GLU A 161 29.74 1.76 -33.21
CA GLU A 161 30.89 2.12 -32.39
C GLU A 161 31.31 0.95 -31.49
N THR A 162 32.60 0.84 -31.23
CA THR A 162 33.14 -0.23 -30.37
C THR A 162 33.91 0.36 -29.20
N GLY A 163 33.71 -0.22 -28.00
CA GLY A 163 34.43 0.16 -26.79
C GLY A 163 34.78 -1.05 -25.92
N LEU A 164 35.75 -0.88 -25.04
CA LEU A 164 36.14 -1.87 -24.03
C LEU A 164 35.32 -1.61 -22.76
N VAL A 165 34.72 -2.68 -22.21
CA VAL A 165 33.88 -2.64 -21.00
C VAL A 165 34.48 -3.57 -19.96
N ASP A 166 34.56 -3.07 -18.71
CA ASP A 166 34.93 -3.85 -17.55
C ASP A 166 33.67 -4.59 -17.01
N THR A 167 33.69 -5.92 -17.03
CA THR A 167 32.55 -6.74 -16.66
C THR A 167 32.99 -8.12 -16.13
N THR A 168 32.05 -8.99 -15.80
CA THR A 168 32.27 -10.40 -15.53
C THR A 168 31.45 -11.27 -16.47
N MET A 169 31.83 -12.54 -16.66
CA MET A 169 31.05 -13.45 -17.49
C MET A 169 29.61 -13.61 -16.94
N GLY A 170 29.45 -13.63 -15.63
CA GLY A 170 28.14 -13.70 -14.99
C GLY A 170 27.27 -12.49 -15.32
N GLN A 171 27.81 -11.27 -15.30
CA GLN A 171 27.08 -10.05 -15.69
C GLN A 171 26.65 -10.06 -17.15
N ILE A 172 27.48 -10.54 -18.06
CA ILE A 172 27.13 -10.69 -19.49
C ILE A 172 25.92 -11.60 -19.63
N ILE A 173 25.95 -12.78 -18.97
CA ILE A 173 24.84 -13.73 -19.00
C ILE A 173 23.56 -13.12 -18.41
N PHE A 174 23.67 -12.39 -17.29
CA PHE A 174 22.53 -11.75 -16.65
C PHE A 174 21.92 -10.62 -17.50
N ASN A 175 22.74 -9.88 -18.25
CA ASN A 175 22.26 -8.79 -19.12
C ASN A 175 21.62 -9.28 -20.43
N ASN A 176 21.87 -10.52 -20.83
CA ASN A 176 21.35 -11.06 -22.11
C ASN A 176 19.81 -10.96 -22.27
N PRO A 177 18.98 -11.32 -21.24
CA PRO A 177 17.52 -11.16 -21.34
C PRO A 177 17.05 -9.71 -21.17
N ILE A 178 17.87 -8.80 -20.66
CA ILE A 178 17.48 -7.46 -20.26
C ILE A 178 17.68 -6.49 -21.44
N PRO A 179 16.64 -5.73 -21.85
CA PRO A 179 16.80 -4.68 -22.85
C PRO A 179 17.88 -3.68 -22.43
N GLN A 180 18.78 -3.32 -23.37
CA GLN A 180 19.96 -2.49 -23.07
C GLN A 180 19.69 -0.98 -23.25
N ASP A 181 18.44 -0.56 -23.07
CA ASP A 181 17.97 0.83 -23.21
C ASP A 181 17.10 1.29 -22.05
N LEU A 182 17.15 0.61 -20.88
CA LEU A 182 16.30 0.94 -19.72
C LEU A 182 16.59 2.31 -19.08
N GLY A 183 17.75 2.90 -19.39
CA GLY A 183 18.09 4.26 -18.94
C GLY A 183 18.80 4.33 -17.59
N TYR A 184 19.45 3.27 -17.14
CA TYR A 184 20.35 3.30 -15.98
C TYR A 184 21.75 3.83 -16.36
N VAL A 185 22.14 3.65 -17.61
CA VAL A 185 23.43 4.09 -18.13
C VAL A 185 23.24 5.34 -18.92
N ASP A 186 24.03 6.37 -18.61
CA ASP A 186 24.09 7.57 -19.43
C ASP A 186 24.88 7.26 -20.70
N ARG A 187 24.20 7.22 -21.85
CA ARG A 187 24.78 6.94 -23.18
C ARG A 187 25.44 8.16 -23.81
N THR A 188 25.32 9.34 -23.19
CA THR A 188 25.97 10.58 -23.67
C THR A 188 27.39 10.73 -23.15
N ASP A 189 27.71 10.13 -21.99
CA ASP A 189 29.06 10.14 -21.40
C ASP A 189 29.97 9.09 -22.08
N PRO A 190 31.10 9.50 -22.73
CA PRO A 190 32.03 8.58 -23.36
C PRO A 190 32.59 7.48 -22.44
N ALA A 191 32.65 7.73 -21.14
CA ALA A 191 33.19 6.78 -20.16
C ALA A 191 32.24 5.62 -19.86
N THR A 192 30.93 5.85 -19.94
CA THR A 192 29.91 4.86 -19.58
C THR A 192 29.08 4.39 -20.78
N LYS A 193 29.26 5.00 -21.94
CA LYS A 193 28.48 4.78 -23.17
C LYS A 193 28.31 3.31 -23.56
N PHE A 194 29.33 2.48 -23.37
CA PHE A 194 29.33 1.06 -23.71
C PHE A 194 28.98 0.11 -22.57
N ASP A 195 28.84 0.61 -21.35
CA ASP A 195 28.54 -0.22 -20.17
C ASP A 195 27.22 -0.99 -20.34
N TYR A 196 27.13 -2.15 -19.72
CA TYR A 196 25.88 -2.90 -19.60
C TYR A 196 24.90 -2.16 -18.70
N GLU A 197 23.63 -2.25 -19.01
CA GLU A 197 22.57 -1.66 -18.17
C GLU A 197 22.63 -2.16 -16.73
N MET A 198 22.94 -3.45 -16.53
CA MET A 198 23.12 -4.02 -15.20
C MET A 198 24.61 -4.25 -14.92
N ASN A 199 25.24 -3.27 -14.32
CA ASN A 199 26.61 -3.31 -13.81
C ASN A 199 26.63 -2.96 -12.30
N PRO A 200 27.72 -3.11 -11.56
CA PRO A 200 27.74 -2.84 -10.11
C PRO A 200 27.32 -1.41 -9.73
N ARG A 201 27.57 -0.42 -10.59
CA ARG A 201 27.16 0.98 -10.35
C ARG A 201 25.65 1.15 -10.49
N THR A 202 25.07 0.62 -11.55
CA THR A 202 23.65 0.71 -11.86
C THR A 202 22.81 -0.17 -10.93
N LEU A 203 23.32 -1.36 -10.55
CA LEU A 203 22.70 -2.21 -9.53
C LEU A 203 22.64 -1.50 -8.17
N LYS A 204 23.65 -0.69 -7.85
CA LYS A 204 23.61 0.14 -6.65
C LYS A 204 22.50 1.20 -6.73
N ILE A 205 22.28 1.80 -7.89
CA ILE A 205 21.17 2.74 -8.11
C ILE A 205 19.83 2.03 -7.99
N ALA A 206 19.64 0.90 -8.67
CA ALA A 206 18.42 0.10 -8.63
C ALA A 206 18.09 -0.43 -7.22
N SER A 207 19.11 -0.69 -6.38
CA SER A 207 18.93 -1.12 -4.99
C SER A 207 18.71 0.03 -3.98
N GLY A 208 18.60 1.28 -4.45
CA GLY A 208 18.51 2.45 -3.59
C GLY A 208 19.78 2.74 -2.79
N GLY A 209 20.96 2.53 -3.39
CA GLY A 209 22.27 2.81 -2.81
C GLY A 209 22.81 1.73 -1.86
N LYS A 210 22.08 0.62 -1.66
CA LYS A 210 22.38 -0.37 -0.60
C LYS A 210 23.33 -1.49 -1.02
N SER A 211 23.30 -1.93 -2.28
CA SER A 211 24.09 -3.07 -2.75
C SER A 211 24.56 -2.87 -4.18
N ASP A 212 25.80 -3.23 -4.46
CA ASP A 212 26.42 -3.30 -5.79
C ASP A 212 26.13 -4.61 -6.53
N LYS A 213 25.33 -5.48 -5.91
CA LYS A 213 24.91 -6.79 -6.40
C LYS A 213 23.41 -6.81 -6.57
N LEU A 214 22.90 -7.71 -7.40
CA LEU A 214 21.47 -7.86 -7.59
C LEU A 214 20.83 -8.45 -6.32
N THR A 215 19.92 -7.69 -5.76
CA THR A 215 19.12 -8.11 -4.60
C THR A 215 17.64 -8.12 -4.94
N LYS A 216 16.82 -8.73 -4.07
CA LYS A 216 15.37 -8.69 -4.21
C LYS A 216 14.82 -7.27 -4.37
N LYS A 217 15.47 -6.27 -3.79
CA LYS A 217 15.02 -4.86 -3.84
C LYS A 217 15.28 -4.17 -5.19
N GLY A 218 16.30 -4.61 -5.95
CA GLY A 218 16.60 -4.02 -7.25
C GLY A 218 15.75 -4.55 -8.40
N LEU A 219 15.18 -5.74 -8.26
CA LEU A 219 14.38 -6.36 -9.33
C LEU A 219 13.08 -5.61 -9.68
N PRO A 220 12.28 -5.12 -8.72
CA PRO A 220 11.07 -4.38 -9.02
C PRO A 220 11.30 -3.14 -9.88
N ASP A 221 12.36 -2.36 -9.62
CA ASP A 221 12.67 -1.17 -10.42
C ASP A 221 13.03 -1.54 -11.86
N ILE A 222 13.83 -2.58 -12.07
CA ILE A 222 14.18 -3.10 -13.40
C ILE A 222 12.92 -3.52 -14.17
N ILE A 223 12.01 -4.25 -13.51
CA ILE A 223 10.76 -4.74 -14.12
C ILE A 223 9.84 -3.55 -14.44
N SER A 224 9.70 -2.60 -13.54
CA SER A 224 8.88 -1.41 -13.72
C SER A 224 9.35 -0.56 -14.92
N ARG A 225 10.64 -0.29 -15.02
CA ARG A 225 11.23 0.43 -16.17
C ARG A 225 11.05 -0.32 -17.48
N CYS A 226 11.26 -1.64 -17.47
CA CYS A 226 11.03 -2.47 -18.66
C CYS A 226 9.56 -2.45 -19.07
N LEU A 227 8.63 -2.53 -18.12
CA LEU A 227 7.19 -2.49 -18.39
C LEU A 227 6.76 -1.14 -18.98
N THR A 228 7.27 -0.03 -18.43
CA THR A 228 6.94 1.33 -18.89
C THR A 228 7.46 1.58 -20.32
N LYS A 229 8.67 1.08 -20.65
CA LYS A 229 9.31 1.37 -21.93
C LYS A 229 8.95 0.38 -23.05
N HIS A 230 8.87 -0.91 -22.73
CA HIS A 230 8.70 -1.98 -23.72
C HIS A 230 7.35 -2.69 -23.66
N GLY A 231 6.53 -2.40 -22.64
CA GLY A 231 5.23 -3.00 -22.45
C GLY A 231 5.26 -4.43 -21.89
N THR A 232 4.05 -4.99 -21.69
CA THR A 232 3.83 -6.24 -20.94
C THR A 232 4.43 -7.47 -21.60
N LYS A 233 4.38 -7.56 -22.93
CA LYS A 233 4.86 -8.74 -23.69
C LYS A 233 6.38 -8.93 -23.57
N THR A 234 7.13 -7.89 -23.76
CA THR A 234 8.60 -7.94 -23.65
C THR A 234 9.02 -8.17 -22.20
N CYS A 235 8.34 -7.52 -21.26
CA CYS A 235 8.59 -7.72 -19.83
C CYS A 235 8.32 -9.16 -19.39
N ALA A 236 7.25 -9.80 -19.86
CA ALA A 236 6.95 -11.20 -19.56
C ALA A 236 8.03 -12.16 -20.12
N MET A 237 8.52 -11.92 -21.34
CA MET A 237 9.63 -12.71 -21.93
C MET A 237 10.93 -12.53 -21.12
N MET A 238 11.24 -11.31 -20.70
CA MET A 238 12.39 -11.02 -19.85
C MET A 238 12.31 -11.77 -18.52
N LEU A 239 11.15 -11.75 -17.87
CA LEU A 239 10.90 -12.46 -16.61
C LEU A 239 11.05 -13.98 -16.74
N ASP A 240 10.56 -14.57 -17.83
CA ASP A 240 10.72 -16.00 -18.10
C ASP A 240 12.19 -16.40 -18.28
N GLN A 241 12.98 -15.57 -18.95
CA GLN A 241 14.40 -15.80 -19.12
C GLN A 241 15.17 -15.60 -17.82
N ILE A 242 14.87 -14.57 -17.04
CA ILE A 242 15.48 -14.37 -15.72
C ILE A 242 15.15 -15.55 -14.79
N LYS A 243 13.90 -16.03 -14.79
CA LYS A 243 13.52 -17.24 -14.05
C LYS A 243 14.36 -18.44 -14.44
N ALA A 244 14.48 -18.72 -15.74
CA ALA A 244 15.23 -19.87 -16.25
C ALA A 244 16.74 -19.77 -15.90
N GLN A 245 17.33 -18.59 -16.05
CA GLN A 245 18.72 -18.34 -15.67
C GLN A 245 18.90 -18.47 -14.16
N GLY A 246 18.02 -17.89 -13.36
CA GLY A 246 18.07 -17.95 -11.91
C GLY A 246 18.10 -19.38 -11.40
N TYR A 247 17.20 -20.24 -11.82
CA TYR A 247 17.22 -21.65 -11.44
C TYR A 247 18.46 -22.41 -11.93
N LYS A 248 18.88 -22.18 -13.19
CA LYS A 248 20.07 -22.84 -13.74
C LYS A 248 21.32 -22.50 -12.91
N TYR A 249 21.53 -21.21 -12.63
CA TYR A 249 22.74 -20.78 -11.95
C TYR A 249 22.68 -20.97 -10.42
N SER A 250 21.50 -20.99 -9.81
CA SER A 250 21.33 -21.45 -8.43
C SER A 250 21.74 -22.91 -8.29
N THR A 251 21.34 -23.77 -9.23
CA THR A 251 21.77 -25.18 -9.22
C THR A 251 23.26 -25.34 -9.44
N LEU A 252 23.85 -24.61 -10.39
CA LEU A 252 25.28 -24.68 -10.70
C LEU A 252 26.14 -24.08 -9.57
N SER A 253 25.66 -23.11 -8.83
CA SER A 253 26.36 -22.52 -7.68
C SER A 253 26.56 -23.49 -6.52
N ALA A 254 25.71 -24.53 -6.42
CA ALA A 254 25.71 -25.54 -5.38
C ALA A 254 25.71 -24.95 -3.96
N ILE A 255 25.05 -23.80 -3.75
CA ILE A 255 24.94 -23.15 -2.45
C ILE A 255 24.11 -24.04 -1.53
N THR A 256 24.72 -24.49 -0.42
CA THR A 256 24.08 -25.33 0.58
C THR A 256 24.44 -24.84 1.98
N VAL A 257 23.64 -25.19 2.99
CA VAL A 257 23.82 -24.76 4.38
C VAL A 257 24.26 -25.91 5.25
N ALA A 258 25.34 -25.70 6.02
CA ALA A 258 25.81 -26.58 7.03
C ALA A 258 25.81 -25.91 8.42
N VAL A 259 25.80 -26.71 9.50
CA VAL A 259 25.83 -26.16 10.87
C VAL A 259 27.08 -25.28 11.14
N PRO A 260 28.30 -25.59 10.64
CA PRO A 260 29.46 -24.72 10.79
C PRO A 260 29.31 -23.34 10.15
N ASP A 261 28.45 -23.19 9.14
CA ASP A 261 28.25 -21.92 8.44
C ASP A 261 27.62 -20.81 9.32
N ALA A 262 26.96 -21.19 10.41
CA ALA A 262 26.49 -20.25 11.41
C ALA A 262 27.67 -19.78 12.29
N ILE A 263 28.48 -18.87 11.79
CA ILE A 263 29.70 -18.40 12.43
C ILE A 263 29.35 -17.43 13.56
N MET A 264 29.83 -17.73 14.77
CA MET A 264 29.62 -16.88 15.94
C MET A 264 30.69 -15.77 16.01
N PRO A 265 30.33 -14.54 16.40
CA PRO A 265 31.31 -13.49 16.64
C PRO A 265 32.17 -13.79 17.86
N GLU A 266 33.47 -13.62 17.74
CA GLU A 266 34.43 -13.86 18.83
C GLU A 266 34.27 -12.86 20.00
N GLU A 267 33.73 -11.68 19.71
CA GLU A 267 33.49 -10.57 20.65
C GLU A 267 32.29 -10.81 21.60
N LYS A 268 31.43 -11.80 21.30
CA LYS A 268 30.21 -12.09 22.09
C LYS A 268 30.46 -12.27 23.59
N PRO A 269 31.46 -13.05 24.07
CA PRO A 269 31.70 -13.23 25.51
C PRO A 269 32.06 -11.95 26.24
N GLU A 270 32.81 -11.06 25.59
CA GLU A 270 33.24 -9.78 26.16
C GLU A 270 32.07 -8.82 26.34
N ILE A 271 31.21 -8.74 25.31
CA ILE A 271 29.99 -7.90 25.32
C ILE A 271 29.05 -8.37 26.45
N LEU A 272 28.82 -9.68 26.56
CA LEU A 272 27.98 -10.23 27.63
C LEU A 272 28.56 -9.97 29.03
N ALA A 273 29.87 -10.12 29.22
CA ALA A 273 30.53 -9.81 30.50
C ALA A 273 30.44 -8.31 30.86
N ALA A 274 30.51 -7.43 29.87
CA ALA A 274 30.34 -6.00 30.08
C ALA A 274 28.88 -5.65 30.49
N ALA A 275 27.90 -6.28 29.85
CA ALA A 275 26.48 -6.13 30.20
C ALA A 275 26.17 -6.61 31.62
N ASP A 276 26.70 -7.78 32.01
CA ASP A 276 26.56 -8.33 33.38
C ASP A 276 27.10 -7.36 34.45
N LYS A 277 28.27 -6.75 34.22
CA LYS A 277 28.80 -5.71 35.11
C LYS A 277 27.93 -4.48 35.25
N LYS A 278 27.30 -4.03 34.14
CA LYS A 278 26.35 -2.91 34.17
C LYS A 278 25.08 -3.28 34.99
N ILE A 279 24.57 -4.47 34.85
CA ILE A 279 23.40 -4.98 35.58
C ILE A 279 23.70 -5.15 37.08
N GLU A 280 24.86 -5.67 37.46
CA GLU A 280 25.24 -5.72 38.87
C GLU A 280 25.25 -4.34 39.54
N LYS A 281 25.68 -3.30 38.82
CA LYS A 281 25.60 -1.92 39.33
C LYS A 281 24.15 -1.46 39.53
N VAL A 282 23.25 -1.77 38.60
CA VAL A 282 21.83 -1.47 38.72
C VAL A 282 21.22 -2.19 39.92
N MET A 283 21.53 -3.49 40.09
CA MET A 283 21.06 -4.28 41.24
C MET A 283 21.59 -3.77 42.56
N LYS A 284 22.89 -3.36 42.63
CA LYS A 284 23.48 -2.72 43.82
C LYS A 284 22.73 -1.41 44.18
N ASN A 285 22.41 -0.60 43.19
CA ASN A 285 21.66 0.65 43.39
C ASN A 285 20.23 0.38 43.88
N PHE A 286 19.57 -0.62 43.34
CA PHE A 286 18.27 -1.08 43.79
C PHE A 286 18.30 -1.56 45.23
N ASN A 287 19.25 -2.44 45.59
CA ASN A 287 19.40 -2.94 46.95
C ASN A 287 19.72 -1.83 47.98
N ARG A 288 20.30 -0.72 47.52
CA ARG A 288 20.53 0.49 48.34
C ARG A 288 19.29 1.40 48.44
N GLY A 289 18.21 1.08 47.76
CA GLY A 289 17.00 1.89 47.74
C GLY A 289 17.08 3.19 46.92
N LEU A 290 18.09 3.34 46.05
CA LEU A 290 18.30 4.54 45.22
C LEU A 290 17.38 4.61 43.98
N ILE A 291 16.84 3.49 43.55
CA ILE A 291 15.98 3.35 42.36
C ILE A 291 14.76 2.50 42.69
N SER A 292 13.63 2.80 42.07
CA SER A 292 12.40 2.01 42.17
C SER A 292 12.51 0.69 41.40
N ASP A 293 11.60 -0.26 41.69
CA ASP A 293 11.57 -1.55 40.96
C ASP A 293 11.26 -1.36 39.46
N GLU A 294 10.40 -0.41 39.14
CA GLU A 294 10.05 -0.09 37.75
C GLU A 294 11.24 0.50 36.98
N GLU A 295 12.02 1.39 37.63
CA GLU A 295 13.22 1.93 37.05
C GLU A 295 14.34 0.89 36.90
N ARG A 296 14.47 -0.03 37.89
CA ARG A 296 15.36 -1.17 37.80
C ARG A 296 15.02 -2.04 36.59
N TYR A 297 13.73 -2.40 36.44
CA TYR A 297 13.23 -3.18 35.32
C TYR A 297 13.56 -2.50 33.97
N ARG A 298 13.22 -1.22 33.81
CA ARG A 298 13.50 -0.46 32.59
C ARG A 298 14.97 -0.45 32.22
N LYS A 299 15.84 -0.09 33.18
CA LYS A 299 17.30 -0.06 32.97
C LYS A 299 17.87 -1.43 32.63
N THR A 300 17.35 -2.50 33.23
CA THR A 300 17.80 -3.87 32.94
C THR A 300 17.43 -4.25 31.50
N VAL A 301 16.22 -3.95 31.05
CA VAL A 301 15.77 -4.20 29.67
C VAL A 301 16.59 -3.37 28.68
N GLU A 302 16.84 -2.10 28.93
CA GLU A 302 17.67 -1.22 28.08
C GLU A 302 19.10 -1.75 27.91
N ILE A 303 19.73 -2.20 29.00
CA ILE A 303 21.09 -2.77 28.95
C ILE A 303 21.14 -4.04 28.09
N TRP A 304 20.15 -4.93 28.25
CA TRP A 304 20.10 -6.15 27.45
C TRP A 304 19.75 -5.92 25.98
N GLN A 305 18.91 -4.91 25.69
CA GLN A 305 18.65 -4.51 24.32
C GLN A 305 19.92 -3.99 23.66
N ALA A 306 20.63 -3.07 24.30
CA ALA A 306 21.88 -2.53 23.79
C ALA A 306 22.94 -3.63 23.57
N ALA A 307 23.11 -4.57 24.52
CA ALA A 307 24.02 -5.70 24.37
C ALA A 307 23.61 -6.61 23.20
N THR A 308 22.33 -6.81 22.98
CA THR A 308 21.83 -7.63 21.87
C THR A 308 22.08 -6.97 20.52
N GLU A 309 21.99 -5.63 20.45
CA GLU A 309 22.33 -4.86 19.25
C GLU A 309 23.83 -4.87 18.98
N GLU A 310 24.67 -4.65 20.00
CA GLU A 310 26.13 -4.74 19.87
C GLU A 310 26.58 -6.12 19.33
N VAL A 311 26.01 -7.23 19.83
CA VAL A 311 26.29 -8.59 19.31
C VAL A 311 25.80 -8.73 17.86
N SER A 312 24.66 -8.13 17.51
CA SER A 312 24.12 -8.17 16.14
C SER A 312 24.99 -7.41 15.15
N GLU A 313 25.51 -6.25 15.55
CA GLU A 313 26.43 -5.46 14.74
C GLU A 313 27.75 -6.18 14.54
N ALA A 314 28.35 -6.72 15.62
CA ALA A 314 29.57 -7.51 15.54
C ALA A 314 29.41 -8.72 14.61
N LEU A 315 28.27 -9.41 14.66
CA LEU A 315 27.94 -10.52 13.77
C LEU A 315 27.84 -10.07 12.30
N SER A 316 27.10 -8.98 12.05
CA SER A 316 26.94 -8.43 10.71
C SER A 316 28.28 -8.00 10.10
N ASP A 317 29.10 -7.34 10.89
CA ASP A 317 30.42 -6.87 10.48
C ASP A 317 31.38 -8.03 10.19
N ASN A 318 31.40 -9.06 11.01
CA ASN A 318 32.20 -10.26 10.79
C ASN A 318 31.78 -10.96 9.48
N LEU A 319 30.48 -11.13 9.24
CA LEU A 319 29.98 -11.74 8.01
C LEU A 319 30.31 -10.91 6.77
N LYS A 320 30.18 -9.58 6.83
CA LYS A 320 30.49 -8.68 5.71
C LYS A 320 31.99 -8.62 5.38
N LYS A 321 32.85 -8.60 6.37
CA LYS A 321 34.31 -8.41 6.17
C LYS A 321 35.03 -9.72 5.86
N ASN A 322 34.73 -10.78 6.61
CA ASN A 322 35.52 -12.02 6.60
C ASN A 322 34.84 -13.17 5.85
N HIS A 323 33.52 -13.16 5.70
CA HIS A 323 32.75 -14.32 5.27
C HIS A 323 31.69 -14.00 4.20
N GLN A 324 32.04 -13.17 3.21
CA GLN A 324 31.11 -12.78 2.14
C GLN A 324 30.56 -13.95 1.32
N ARG A 325 31.28 -15.07 1.24
CA ARG A 325 30.86 -16.29 0.54
C ARG A 325 30.16 -17.30 1.44
N ASN A 326 29.84 -16.93 2.66
CA ASN A 326 29.07 -17.79 3.54
C ASN A 326 27.66 -18.00 2.98
N PRO A 327 27.17 -19.24 2.80
CA PRO A 327 25.85 -19.51 2.22
C PRO A 327 24.72 -18.82 2.95
N ILE A 328 24.73 -18.80 4.29
CA ILE A 328 23.71 -18.14 5.11
C ILE A 328 23.72 -16.63 4.87
N TYR A 329 24.90 -16.02 4.79
CA TYR A 329 25.02 -14.59 4.48
C TYR A 329 24.55 -14.28 3.06
N MET A 330 24.93 -15.06 2.06
CA MET A 330 24.52 -14.88 0.67
C MET A 330 23.00 -14.97 0.51
N MET A 331 22.33 -15.91 1.19
CA MET A 331 20.88 -16.05 1.16
C MET A 331 20.18 -14.83 1.77
N SER A 332 20.71 -14.28 2.86
CA SER A 332 20.14 -13.09 3.51
C SER A 332 20.47 -11.80 2.76
N ASP A 333 21.72 -11.62 2.29
CA ASP A 333 22.14 -10.41 1.57
C ASP A 333 21.41 -10.26 0.24
N SER A 334 21.22 -11.37 -0.50
CA SER A 334 20.41 -11.39 -1.72
C SER A 334 18.92 -11.11 -1.47
N GLY A 335 18.43 -11.33 -0.24
CA GLY A 335 17.01 -11.31 0.10
C GLY A 335 16.22 -12.52 -0.41
N ALA A 336 16.91 -13.59 -0.81
CA ALA A 336 16.30 -14.84 -1.27
C ALA A 336 15.56 -15.56 -0.13
N ARG A 337 16.24 -15.75 0.99
CA ARG A 337 15.66 -16.38 2.18
C ARG A 337 16.40 -15.96 3.46
N GLY A 338 15.65 -15.78 4.53
CA GLY A 338 16.21 -15.39 5.82
C GLY A 338 16.40 -13.88 5.99
N SER A 339 16.17 -13.39 7.20
CA SER A 339 16.49 -12.03 7.60
C SER A 339 17.72 -12.01 8.51
N MET A 340 18.31 -10.84 8.69
CA MET A 340 19.42 -10.67 9.62
C MET A 340 19.03 -11.04 11.07
N ASP A 341 17.77 -10.82 11.44
CA ASP A 341 17.24 -11.22 12.74
C ASP A 341 17.21 -12.75 12.94
N GLN A 342 16.95 -13.50 11.88
CA GLN A 342 16.99 -14.96 11.92
C GLN A 342 18.44 -15.46 12.05
N ILE A 343 19.39 -14.84 11.35
CA ILE A 343 20.83 -15.14 11.48
C ILE A 343 21.32 -14.83 12.89
N LYS A 344 20.87 -13.72 13.47
CA LYS A 344 21.15 -13.33 14.85
C LYS A 344 20.71 -14.41 15.85
N GLN A 345 19.55 -15.02 15.64
CA GLN A 345 19.08 -16.13 16.47
C GLN A 345 19.88 -17.42 16.27
N LEU A 346 20.41 -17.65 15.06
CA LEU A 346 21.21 -18.83 14.73
C LEU A 346 22.64 -18.75 15.26
N ALA A 347 23.31 -17.60 15.12
CA ALA A 347 24.73 -17.42 15.35
C ALA A 347 25.08 -16.35 16.40
N GLY A 348 24.20 -15.41 16.69
CA GLY A 348 24.42 -14.33 17.65
C GLY A 348 23.85 -14.64 19.04
N MET A 349 22.85 -13.88 19.43
CA MET A 349 22.11 -13.99 20.69
C MET A 349 20.62 -13.88 20.40
N ARG A 350 19.79 -14.73 21.02
CA ARG A 350 18.35 -14.65 20.82
C ARG A 350 17.72 -13.40 21.46
N GLY A 351 18.24 -12.99 22.64
CA GLY A 351 17.83 -11.74 23.29
C GLY A 351 16.60 -11.87 24.18
N LEU A 352 15.93 -10.77 24.39
CA LEU A 352 14.77 -10.65 25.26
C LEU A 352 13.49 -11.19 24.60
N LEU A 353 12.68 -11.91 25.36
CA LEU A 353 11.40 -12.45 24.93
C LEU A 353 10.24 -11.81 25.72
N ALA A 354 9.07 -11.73 25.07
CA ALA A 354 7.84 -11.31 25.72
C ALA A 354 7.15 -12.47 26.46
N ASN A 355 6.59 -12.18 27.61
CA ASN A 355 5.74 -13.12 28.34
C ASN A 355 4.40 -13.31 27.61
N THR A 356 3.60 -14.29 28.00
CA THR A 356 2.23 -14.51 27.50
C THR A 356 1.31 -13.28 27.67
N ALA A 357 1.55 -12.45 28.69
CA ALA A 357 0.85 -11.19 28.90
C ALA A 357 1.36 -10.01 28.03
N GLY A 358 2.45 -10.21 27.27
CA GLY A 358 3.04 -9.16 26.43
C GLY A 358 4.17 -8.36 27.10
N LYS A 359 4.41 -8.55 28.42
CA LYS A 359 5.50 -7.85 29.11
C LYS A 359 6.84 -8.53 28.80
N THR A 360 7.87 -7.74 28.51
CA THR A 360 9.24 -8.23 28.26
C THR A 360 9.80 -8.91 29.53
N LEU A 361 10.44 -10.05 29.38
CA LEU A 361 11.12 -10.75 30.45
C LEU A 361 12.47 -10.08 30.74
N GLU A 362 12.82 -9.91 32.01
CA GLU A 362 14.09 -9.31 32.42
C GLU A 362 15.31 -10.18 32.11
N MET A 363 15.10 -11.48 32.00
CA MET A 363 16.17 -12.44 31.70
C MET A 363 16.21 -12.70 30.20
N PRO A 364 17.30 -12.34 29.50
CA PRO A 364 17.49 -12.63 28.09
C PRO A 364 17.90 -14.07 27.88
N ILE A 365 17.61 -14.62 26.70
CA ILE A 365 18.22 -15.83 26.21
C ILE A 365 19.58 -15.47 25.62
N ARG A 366 20.66 -15.83 26.31
CA ARG A 366 22.05 -15.53 25.93
C ARG A 366 22.58 -16.48 24.87
N ALA A 367 22.06 -17.70 24.83
CA ALA A 367 22.45 -18.71 23.87
C ALA A 367 21.84 -18.43 22.48
N ASN A 368 22.46 -18.97 21.46
CA ASN A 368 21.94 -19.07 20.11
C ASN A 368 21.54 -20.53 19.81
N TYR A 369 20.89 -20.74 18.66
CA TYR A 369 20.47 -22.11 18.29
C TYR A 369 21.65 -23.06 17.99
N ARG A 370 22.79 -22.53 17.53
CA ARG A 370 24.00 -23.35 17.29
C ARG A 370 24.63 -23.88 18.59
N GLU A 371 24.68 -23.03 19.61
CA GLU A 371 25.20 -23.45 20.96
C GLU A 371 24.24 -24.39 21.68
N GLY A 372 22.93 -24.29 21.37
CA GLY A 372 21.88 -24.97 22.10
C GLY A 372 21.36 -24.18 23.29
N LEU A 373 20.08 -24.32 23.56
CA LEU A 373 19.39 -23.61 24.64
C LEU A 373 19.42 -24.45 25.94
N ASN A 374 19.51 -23.76 27.07
CA ASN A 374 19.29 -24.35 28.38
C ASN A 374 17.79 -24.75 28.55
N ILE A 375 17.49 -25.67 29.46
CA ILE A 375 16.11 -26.16 29.70
C ILE A 375 15.15 -25.02 30.01
N LEU A 376 15.55 -24.05 30.84
CA LEU A 376 14.75 -22.87 31.17
C LEU A 376 14.55 -21.95 29.96
N GLU A 377 15.61 -21.68 29.23
CA GLU A 377 15.56 -20.86 28.00
C GLU A 377 14.65 -21.49 26.93
N TYR A 378 14.76 -22.82 26.76
CA TYR A 378 13.90 -23.58 25.85
C TYR A 378 12.44 -23.48 26.24
N PHE A 379 12.13 -23.66 27.54
CA PHE A 379 10.75 -23.55 28.04
C PHE A 379 10.14 -22.17 27.80
N ILE A 380 10.89 -21.11 28.12
CA ILE A 380 10.45 -19.72 27.87
C ILE A 380 10.21 -19.50 26.37
N SER A 381 11.15 -19.96 25.54
CA SER A 381 11.06 -19.89 24.09
C SER A 381 9.84 -20.59 23.52
N SER A 382 9.54 -21.80 24.01
CA SER A 382 8.39 -22.59 23.54
C SER A 382 7.05 -21.93 23.87
N ARG A 383 6.95 -21.25 25.02
CA ARG A 383 5.77 -20.48 25.41
C ARG A 383 5.51 -19.29 24.48
N GLY A 384 6.58 -18.55 24.13
CA GLY A 384 6.51 -17.44 23.16
C GLY A 384 6.09 -17.92 21.77
N ALA A 385 6.67 -19.00 21.29
CA ALA A 385 6.31 -19.61 20.00
C ALA A 385 4.83 -20.06 19.96
N ARG A 386 4.35 -20.74 21.01
CA ARG A 386 2.94 -21.16 21.12
C ARG A 386 1.98 -19.97 21.12
N LYS A 387 2.33 -18.89 21.84
CA LYS A 387 1.54 -17.64 21.79
C LYS A 387 1.50 -17.08 20.37
N GLY A 388 2.63 -16.99 19.67
CA GLY A 388 2.69 -16.52 18.29
C GLY A 388 1.79 -17.32 17.34
N LEU A 389 1.81 -18.67 17.45
CA LEU A 389 0.95 -19.56 16.68
C LEU A 389 -0.54 -19.31 16.93
N ALA A 390 -0.94 -19.21 18.21
CA ALA A 390 -2.31 -18.96 18.59
C ALA A 390 -2.79 -17.57 18.14
N ASP A 391 -1.98 -16.54 18.37
CA ASP A 391 -2.30 -15.17 17.96
C ASP A 391 -2.46 -15.05 16.44
N THR A 392 -1.62 -15.72 15.65
CA THR A 392 -1.73 -15.73 14.19
C THR A 392 -3.06 -16.34 13.75
N ALA A 393 -3.43 -17.49 14.30
CA ALA A 393 -4.69 -18.17 13.95
C ALA A 393 -5.93 -17.32 14.26
N LEU A 394 -5.94 -16.65 15.41
CA LEU A 394 -7.06 -15.78 15.81
C LEU A 394 -7.13 -14.49 14.99
N ARG A 395 -6.01 -13.83 14.77
CA ARG A 395 -5.98 -12.55 14.04
C ARG A 395 -6.30 -12.67 12.56
N THR A 396 -6.15 -13.85 11.96
CA THR A 396 -6.57 -14.10 10.58
C THR A 396 -8.06 -13.83 10.40
N ALA A 397 -8.89 -14.24 11.38
CA ALA A 397 -10.32 -13.95 11.36
C ALA A 397 -10.62 -12.45 11.50
N ASP A 398 -9.88 -11.75 12.37
CA ASP A 398 -10.04 -10.29 12.55
C ASP A 398 -9.70 -9.52 11.27
N SER A 399 -8.63 -9.91 10.57
CA SER A 399 -8.26 -9.34 9.28
C SER A 399 -9.34 -9.56 8.22
N GLY A 400 -9.89 -10.77 8.13
CA GLY A 400 -10.99 -11.08 7.23
C GLY A 400 -12.25 -10.26 7.54
N TYR A 401 -12.57 -10.08 8.81
CA TYR A 401 -13.70 -9.25 9.24
C TYR A 401 -13.48 -7.76 8.95
N LEU A 402 -12.25 -7.24 9.12
CA LEU A 402 -11.93 -5.87 8.73
C LEU A 402 -12.11 -5.67 7.23
N THR A 403 -11.57 -6.58 6.41
CA THR A 403 -11.72 -6.52 4.94
C THR A 403 -13.19 -6.51 4.52
N ARG A 404 -14.02 -7.37 5.12
CA ARG A 404 -15.46 -7.38 4.86
C ARG A 404 -16.10 -6.02 5.15
N ARG A 405 -15.81 -5.41 6.31
CA ARG A 405 -16.35 -4.08 6.66
C ARG A 405 -15.89 -2.99 5.69
N LEU A 406 -14.64 -3.03 5.25
CA LEU A 406 -14.11 -2.10 4.24
C LEU A 406 -14.83 -2.25 2.89
N VAL A 407 -15.05 -3.48 2.43
CA VAL A 407 -15.82 -3.75 1.21
C VAL A 407 -17.25 -3.21 1.34
N ASP A 408 -17.91 -3.46 2.46
CA ASP A 408 -19.29 -3.02 2.67
C ASP A 408 -19.44 -1.49 2.67
N VAL A 409 -18.45 -0.73 3.17
CA VAL A 409 -18.50 0.74 3.17
C VAL A 409 -18.16 1.36 1.82
N SER A 410 -17.36 0.68 1.01
CA SER A 410 -16.80 1.26 -0.23
C SER A 410 -17.38 0.70 -1.52
N GLN A 411 -18.23 -0.32 -1.48
CA GLN A 411 -18.75 -1.04 -2.64
C GLN A 411 -19.51 -0.17 -3.64
N GLU A 412 -20.06 0.97 -3.21
CA GLU A 412 -20.76 1.92 -4.05
C GLU A 412 -19.85 2.92 -4.80
N VAL A 413 -18.54 2.92 -4.45
CA VAL A 413 -17.58 3.85 -5.07
C VAL A 413 -17.07 3.27 -6.38
N ILE A 414 -17.69 3.74 -7.47
CA ILE A 414 -17.39 3.33 -8.85
C ILE A 414 -17.05 4.59 -9.64
N ILE A 415 -16.17 4.48 -10.63
CA ILE A 415 -15.90 5.60 -11.56
C ILE A 415 -17.08 5.74 -12.50
N ARG A 416 -17.75 6.90 -12.51
CA ARG A 416 -18.93 7.15 -13.35
C ARG A 416 -18.77 8.27 -14.33
N GLU A 417 -17.88 9.20 -14.10
CA GLU A 417 -17.64 10.41 -14.90
C GLU A 417 -16.15 10.51 -15.23
N GLU A 418 -15.83 11.13 -16.34
CA GLU A 418 -14.42 11.39 -16.70
C GLU A 418 -13.87 12.56 -15.88
N ASP A 419 -14.58 13.67 -15.79
CA ASP A 419 -14.14 14.86 -15.06
C ASP A 419 -15.30 15.56 -14.34
N CYS A 420 -15.14 15.80 -13.06
CA CYS A 420 -16.09 16.55 -12.23
C CYS A 420 -15.80 18.06 -12.16
N HIS A 421 -14.78 18.56 -12.86
CA HIS A 421 -14.34 19.96 -12.86
C HIS A 421 -14.14 20.54 -11.44
N ALA A 422 -13.50 19.76 -10.55
CA ALA A 422 -13.22 20.19 -9.19
C ALA A 422 -12.36 21.47 -9.18
N THR A 423 -12.73 22.41 -8.32
CA THR A 423 -12.04 23.69 -8.11
C THR A 423 -11.13 23.70 -6.88
N GLU A 424 -11.23 22.66 -6.04
CA GLU A 424 -10.46 22.52 -4.81
C GLU A 424 -9.66 21.23 -4.88
N GLY A 425 -8.42 21.27 -4.42
CA GLY A 425 -7.52 20.13 -4.33
C GLY A 425 -7.12 19.84 -2.89
N ILE A 426 -6.10 19.02 -2.75
CA ILE A 426 -5.44 18.73 -1.48
C ILE A 426 -3.96 19.04 -1.62
N TRP A 427 -3.43 19.75 -0.64
CA TRP A 427 -1.99 20.00 -0.53
C TRP A 427 -1.29 18.75 -0.05
N VAL A 428 -0.37 18.27 -0.88
CA VAL A 428 0.43 17.09 -0.62
C VAL A 428 1.87 17.49 -0.42
N ARG A 429 2.47 16.96 0.65
CA ARG A 429 3.87 17.08 1.01
C ARG A 429 4.41 15.74 1.47
N GLU A 430 5.70 15.63 1.69
CA GLU A 430 6.33 14.47 2.29
C GLU A 430 5.77 14.17 3.69
N ILE A 431 5.52 12.90 3.99
CA ILE A 431 5.17 12.45 5.33
C ILE A 431 6.45 11.98 6.01
N SER A 432 6.90 12.74 7.01
CA SER A 432 8.09 12.41 7.80
C SER A 432 7.76 12.31 9.27
N GLU A 433 8.50 11.47 10.00
CA GLU A 433 8.45 11.36 11.45
C GLU A 433 9.86 11.54 12.01
N GLY A 434 10.10 12.69 12.63
CA GLY A 434 11.44 13.09 13.04
C GLY A 434 12.39 13.14 11.83
N ASN A 435 13.43 12.30 11.83
CA ASN A 435 14.41 12.21 10.73
C ASN A 435 14.11 11.09 9.72
N SER A 436 13.06 10.29 9.91
CA SER A 436 12.69 9.23 8.99
C SER A 436 11.56 9.65 8.08
N VAL A 437 11.73 9.45 6.78
CA VAL A 437 10.68 9.65 5.78
C VAL A 437 9.78 8.41 5.79
N VAL A 438 8.50 8.61 6.07
CA VAL A 438 7.48 7.55 6.04
C VAL A 438 7.03 7.33 4.59
N GLU A 439 6.70 8.41 3.88
CA GLU A 439 6.30 8.37 2.48
C GLU A 439 6.90 9.53 1.73
N SER A 440 7.58 9.25 0.61
CA SER A 440 8.25 10.28 -0.17
C SER A 440 7.26 11.12 -0.98
N PHE A 441 7.58 12.38 -1.19
CA PHE A 441 6.76 13.28 -2.00
C PHE A 441 6.56 12.75 -3.43
N LYS A 442 7.61 12.13 -4.02
CA LYS A 442 7.58 11.49 -5.33
C LYS A 442 6.54 10.37 -5.44
N GLU A 443 6.45 9.49 -4.44
CA GLU A 443 5.48 8.38 -4.42
C GLU A 443 4.04 8.91 -4.37
N ARG A 444 3.81 9.97 -3.60
CA ARG A 444 2.48 10.59 -3.45
C ARG A 444 1.99 11.31 -4.71
N LEU A 445 2.89 11.81 -5.55
CA LEU A 445 2.56 12.47 -6.82
C LEU A 445 2.28 11.47 -7.95
N ASN A 446 2.87 10.29 -7.89
CA ASN A 446 2.76 9.30 -8.97
C ASN A 446 1.31 8.89 -9.25
N GLY A 447 0.88 9.01 -10.51
CA GLY A 447 -0.46 8.64 -10.95
C GLY A 447 -1.57 9.61 -10.54
N ARG A 448 -1.26 10.84 -10.21
CA ARG A 448 -2.23 11.90 -9.84
C ARG A 448 -2.30 13.00 -10.91
N TYR A 449 -3.33 13.79 -10.86
CA TYR A 449 -3.47 15.03 -11.62
C TYR A 449 -3.24 16.24 -10.71
N SER A 450 -2.49 17.23 -11.19
CA SER A 450 -2.41 18.52 -10.49
C SER A 450 -3.71 19.31 -10.69
N LEU A 451 -4.03 20.20 -9.77
CA LEU A 451 -5.18 21.11 -9.91
C LEU A 451 -4.85 22.25 -10.88
N HIS A 452 -3.61 22.72 -10.84
CA HIS A 452 -3.10 23.83 -11.67
C HIS A 452 -1.88 23.37 -12.47
N ASP A 453 -1.51 24.14 -13.50
CA ASP A 453 -0.29 23.92 -14.25
C ASP A 453 0.93 24.14 -13.33
N VAL A 454 1.87 23.21 -13.36
CA VAL A 454 3.06 23.22 -12.50
C VAL A 454 4.22 23.83 -13.27
N HIS A 455 4.75 24.94 -12.76
CA HIS A 455 5.89 25.66 -13.33
C HIS A 455 7.11 25.53 -12.44
N ASP A 456 8.29 25.51 -13.04
CA ASP A 456 9.56 25.56 -12.32
C ASP A 456 9.71 26.93 -11.62
N PRO A 457 9.89 26.99 -10.31
CA PRO A 457 10.04 28.24 -9.59
C PRO A 457 11.31 29.04 -10.00
N ALA A 458 12.33 28.38 -10.58
CA ALA A 458 13.58 29.02 -10.98
C ALA A 458 13.55 29.52 -12.44
N THR A 459 12.97 28.74 -13.38
CA THR A 459 13.01 29.01 -14.82
C THR A 459 11.68 29.52 -15.35
N GLY A 460 10.56 29.28 -14.67
CA GLY A 460 9.21 29.56 -15.13
C GLY A 460 8.72 28.64 -16.26
N GLU A 461 9.48 27.60 -16.60
CA GLU A 461 9.12 26.62 -17.61
C GLU A 461 7.99 25.73 -17.11
N LEU A 462 7.05 25.35 -18.00
CA LEU A 462 5.97 24.42 -17.68
C LEU A 462 6.55 23.00 -17.50
N LEU A 463 6.53 22.48 -16.28
CA LEU A 463 6.96 21.13 -15.96
C LEU A 463 5.87 20.10 -16.28
N VAL A 464 4.64 20.34 -15.80
CA VAL A 464 3.50 19.44 -16.00
C VAL A 464 2.22 20.25 -16.16
N SER A 465 1.43 19.92 -17.19
CA SER A 465 0.09 20.51 -17.38
C SER A 465 -0.94 19.83 -16.48
N LYS A 466 -1.95 20.59 -16.04
CA LYS A 466 -3.12 20.09 -15.28
C LYS A 466 -3.89 18.95 -15.95
N ASP A 467 -3.85 18.87 -17.29
CA ASP A 467 -4.55 17.85 -18.08
C ASP A 467 -3.75 16.57 -18.26
N LYS A 468 -2.47 16.57 -17.87
CA LYS A 468 -1.60 15.39 -17.94
C LYS A 468 -1.53 14.70 -16.59
N MET A 469 -1.72 13.39 -16.59
CA MET A 469 -1.45 12.56 -15.42
C MET A 469 0.07 12.51 -15.17
N MET A 470 0.49 12.80 -13.94
CA MET A 470 1.88 12.77 -13.53
C MET A 470 2.37 11.31 -13.47
N ASP A 471 3.43 11.00 -14.18
CA ASP A 471 4.14 9.73 -14.08
C ASP A 471 5.37 9.84 -13.14
N MET A 472 6.08 8.74 -12.96
CA MET A 472 7.25 8.67 -12.08
C MET A 472 8.37 9.63 -12.52
N PHE A 473 8.53 9.86 -13.83
CA PHE A 473 9.55 10.76 -14.37
C PHE A 473 9.14 12.23 -14.19
N ASP A 474 7.87 12.55 -14.35
CA ASP A 474 7.34 13.89 -14.08
C ASP A 474 7.45 14.24 -12.59
N ALA A 475 7.16 13.29 -11.70
CA ALA A 475 7.35 13.46 -10.26
C ALA A 475 8.84 13.71 -9.91
N GLU A 476 9.78 13.01 -10.55
CA GLU A 476 11.21 13.27 -10.38
C GLU A 476 11.60 14.70 -10.83
N LYS A 477 11.07 15.18 -11.94
CA LYS A 477 11.33 16.56 -12.42
C LYS A 477 10.83 17.59 -11.41
N ILE A 478 9.62 17.38 -10.85
CA ILE A 478 9.03 18.28 -9.84
C ILE A 478 9.90 18.33 -8.58
N VAL A 479 10.33 17.17 -8.08
CA VAL A 479 11.20 17.10 -6.89
C VAL A 479 12.56 17.75 -7.16
N ASN A 480 13.15 17.50 -8.32
CA ASN A 480 14.43 18.09 -8.72
C ASN A 480 14.36 19.63 -8.93
N ALA A 481 13.19 20.16 -9.29
CA ALA A 481 12.94 21.60 -9.35
C ALA A 481 12.78 22.26 -7.95
N GLY A 482 12.87 21.47 -6.86
CA GLY A 482 12.84 21.98 -5.48
C GLY A 482 11.44 22.28 -4.95
N ILE A 483 10.38 21.81 -5.60
CA ILE A 483 8.99 21.94 -5.12
C ILE A 483 8.77 20.91 -4.01
N THR A 484 8.35 21.38 -2.84
CA THR A 484 8.11 20.53 -1.64
C THR A 484 6.64 20.27 -1.36
N GLU A 485 5.75 21.11 -1.88
CA GLU A 485 4.31 21.00 -1.72
C GLU A 485 3.61 21.25 -3.05
N LEU A 486 2.57 20.49 -3.36
CA LEU A 486 1.78 20.65 -4.57
C LEU A 486 0.31 20.38 -4.27
N GLU A 487 -0.57 21.17 -4.87
CA GLU A 487 -2.00 20.95 -4.83
C GLU A 487 -2.42 19.98 -5.93
N ILE A 488 -2.94 18.83 -5.51
CA ILE A 488 -3.37 17.75 -6.39
C ILE A 488 -4.88 17.51 -6.30
N ARG A 489 -5.45 16.95 -7.36
CA ARG A 489 -6.83 16.44 -7.35
C ARG A 489 -6.90 15.17 -6.53
N SER A 490 -7.93 15.06 -5.67
CA SER A 490 -8.14 13.90 -4.82
C SER A 490 -9.58 13.42 -4.87
N VAL A 491 -9.75 12.16 -4.51
CA VAL A 491 -11.05 11.52 -4.30
C VAL A 491 -11.87 12.25 -3.23
N MET A 492 -11.20 12.81 -2.20
CA MET A 492 -11.86 13.48 -1.06
C MET A 492 -12.55 14.81 -1.45
N THR A 493 -12.02 15.53 -2.45
CA THR A 493 -12.58 16.79 -2.96
C THR A 493 -13.40 16.63 -4.23
N CYS A 494 -13.59 15.38 -4.68
CA CYS A 494 -14.34 15.09 -5.91
C CYS A 494 -15.82 15.51 -5.80
N ARG A 495 -16.31 16.26 -6.81
CA ARG A 495 -17.69 16.77 -6.91
C ARG A 495 -18.63 15.85 -7.69
N ALA A 496 -18.18 14.67 -8.14
CA ALA A 496 -19.00 13.73 -8.90
C ALA A 496 -20.32 13.39 -8.20
N HIS A 497 -21.40 13.28 -8.97
CA HIS A 497 -22.75 13.05 -8.45
C HIS A 497 -22.91 11.71 -7.73
N VAL A 498 -22.45 10.63 -8.33
CA VAL A 498 -22.40 9.29 -7.72
C VAL A 498 -21.02 8.71 -7.98
N GLY A 499 -20.41 8.10 -6.97
CA GLY A 499 -19.06 7.55 -7.12
C GLY A 499 -17.98 8.61 -7.13
N VAL A 500 -17.01 8.50 -8.06
CA VAL A 500 -15.84 9.37 -8.21
C VAL A 500 -15.55 9.56 -9.70
N CYS A 501 -14.97 10.67 -10.11
CA CYS A 501 -14.53 10.88 -11.48
C CYS A 501 -13.13 10.32 -11.74
N ALA A 502 -12.82 10.01 -13.00
CA ALA A 502 -11.55 9.43 -13.41
C ALA A 502 -10.36 10.33 -13.10
N ARG A 503 -10.44 11.64 -13.35
CA ARG A 503 -9.34 12.57 -13.10
C ARG A 503 -9.01 12.74 -11.61
N CYS A 504 -10.01 12.74 -10.71
CA CYS A 504 -9.76 12.83 -9.27
C CYS A 504 -9.15 11.54 -8.69
N TYR A 505 -9.46 10.40 -9.27
CA TYR A 505 -8.84 9.14 -8.89
C TYR A 505 -7.43 8.99 -9.51
N GLY A 506 -7.26 9.36 -10.78
CA GLY A 506 -5.99 9.30 -11.50
C GLY A 506 -5.70 7.93 -12.09
N SER A 507 -4.48 7.41 -11.91
CA SER A 507 -4.04 6.15 -12.49
C SER A 507 -4.70 4.92 -11.85
N ASN A 508 -4.99 3.94 -12.69
CA ASN A 508 -5.22 2.57 -12.24
C ASN A 508 -3.86 1.90 -11.99
N MET A 509 -3.57 1.52 -10.74
CA MET A 509 -2.29 0.97 -10.33
C MET A 509 -1.96 -0.36 -11.03
N SER A 510 -2.95 -1.10 -11.53
CA SER A 510 -2.72 -2.40 -12.18
C SER A 510 -2.12 -2.29 -13.58
N ASN A 511 -2.28 -1.16 -14.27
CA ASN A 511 -1.79 -0.98 -15.64
C ASN A 511 -1.05 0.36 -15.84
N GLY A 512 -0.98 1.23 -14.83
CA GLY A 512 -0.33 2.54 -14.91
C GLY A 512 -1.03 3.57 -15.80
N GLN A 513 -2.21 3.26 -16.34
CA GLN A 513 -2.99 4.16 -17.20
C GLN A 513 -4.07 4.87 -16.40
N CYS A 514 -4.64 5.96 -16.96
CA CYS A 514 -5.79 6.61 -16.35
C CYS A 514 -6.94 5.59 -16.21
N VAL A 515 -7.62 5.64 -15.07
CA VAL A 515 -8.76 4.77 -14.77
C VAL A 515 -9.90 5.01 -15.76
N LYS A 516 -10.55 3.94 -16.19
CA LYS A 516 -11.72 4.02 -17.10
C LYS A 516 -13.01 4.14 -16.31
N VAL A 517 -14.01 4.74 -16.96
CA VAL A 517 -15.39 4.72 -16.43
C VAL A 517 -15.87 3.28 -16.30
N GLY A 518 -16.50 2.98 -15.16
CA GLY A 518 -16.97 1.62 -14.83
C GLY A 518 -16.04 0.82 -13.91
N GLU A 519 -14.87 1.31 -13.57
CA GLU A 519 -13.97 0.61 -12.62
C GLU A 519 -14.49 0.75 -11.19
N SER A 520 -14.57 -0.36 -10.46
CA SER A 520 -15.02 -0.41 -9.06
C SER A 520 -13.86 -0.15 -8.09
N VAL A 521 -13.44 1.10 -8.00
CA VAL A 521 -12.26 1.51 -7.21
C VAL A 521 -12.44 1.33 -5.71
N GLY A 522 -13.67 1.32 -5.21
CA GLY A 522 -13.95 1.07 -3.79
C GLY A 522 -13.60 -0.35 -3.36
N ILE A 523 -13.92 -1.36 -4.17
CA ILE A 523 -13.56 -2.75 -3.91
C ILE A 523 -12.03 -2.91 -3.97
N ILE A 524 -11.39 -2.32 -4.98
CA ILE A 524 -9.92 -2.35 -5.10
C ILE A 524 -9.26 -1.73 -3.87
N ALA A 525 -9.79 -0.62 -3.36
CA ALA A 525 -9.27 0.01 -2.14
C ALA A 525 -9.43 -0.90 -0.91
N ALA A 526 -10.60 -1.50 -0.71
CA ALA A 526 -10.85 -2.43 0.40
C ALA A 526 -9.96 -3.67 0.35
N GLU A 527 -9.78 -4.26 -0.83
CA GLU A 527 -8.89 -5.41 -1.04
C GLU A 527 -7.42 -5.03 -0.81
N SER A 528 -6.98 -3.88 -1.31
CA SER A 528 -5.60 -3.39 -1.17
C SER A 528 -5.21 -3.10 0.28
N ILE A 529 -6.15 -2.69 1.12
CA ILE A 529 -5.95 -2.49 2.57
C ILE A 529 -6.06 -3.81 3.33
N GLY A 530 -6.98 -4.70 2.91
CA GLY A 530 -7.28 -5.95 3.62
C GLY A 530 -6.28 -7.08 3.37
N GLU A 531 -5.78 -7.22 2.15
CA GLU A 531 -4.83 -8.29 1.79
C GLU A 531 -3.55 -8.24 2.65
N PRO A 532 -2.86 -7.10 2.77
CA PRO A 532 -1.68 -7.02 3.63
C PRO A 532 -2.00 -7.25 5.11
N GLY A 533 -3.21 -6.93 5.57
CA GLY A 533 -3.65 -7.19 6.94
C GLY A 533 -3.53 -8.67 7.33
N THR A 534 -3.87 -9.57 6.42
CA THR A 534 -3.70 -11.02 6.63
C THR A 534 -2.21 -11.40 6.69
N GLN A 535 -1.36 -10.82 5.86
CA GLN A 535 0.09 -11.05 5.89
C GLN A 535 0.74 -10.48 7.16
N LEU A 536 0.27 -9.34 7.68
CA LEU A 536 0.74 -8.75 8.93
C LEU A 536 0.52 -9.70 10.13
N THR A 537 -0.59 -10.41 10.15
CA THR A 537 -0.86 -11.40 11.20
C THR A 537 0.09 -12.59 11.13
N MET A 538 0.53 -13.00 9.93
CA MET A 538 1.46 -14.11 9.75
C MET A 538 2.90 -13.74 10.09
N ARG A 539 3.33 -12.49 9.84
CA ARG A 539 4.73 -12.04 10.12
C ARG A 539 5.08 -12.03 11.61
N THR A 540 4.13 -11.76 12.50
CA THR A 540 4.36 -11.81 13.96
C THR A 540 4.77 -13.21 14.45
N PHE A 541 4.44 -14.26 13.70
CA PHE A 541 4.87 -15.62 13.97
C PHE A 541 6.37 -15.84 13.73
N HIS A 542 6.93 -15.23 12.68
CA HIS A 542 8.32 -15.44 12.30
C HIS A 542 9.34 -14.78 13.24
N THR A 543 8.94 -13.79 14.03
CA THR A 543 9.82 -13.12 15.01
C THR A 543 9.98 -13.89 16.32
N GLY A 544 9.21 -14.97 16.54
CA GLY A 544 9.39 -15.91 17.64
C GLY A 544 9.19 -15.34 19.05
N GLY A 545 8.40 -14.26 19.17
CA GLY A 545 8.09 -13.63 20.46
C GLY A 545 9.19 -12.71 20.99
N ILE A 546 10.15 -12.29 20.16
CA ILE A 546 11.13 -11.25 20.51
C ILE A 546 10.39 -9.95 20.80
N ALA A 547 10.65 -9.37 21.98
CA ALA A 547 10.08 -8.08 22.34
C ALA A 547 10.78 -6.98 21.56
N SER A 548 10.04 -6.26 20.72
CA SER A 548 10.46 -4.93 20.23
C SER A 548 10.08 -3.88 21.27
N ALA A 549 10.88 -2.83 21.37
CA ALA A 549 10.63 -1.73 22.33
C ALA A 549 9.36 -0.93 22.01
N GLU A 550 8.83 -1.11 20.80
CA GLU A 550 7.62 -0.44 20.32
C GLU A 550 6.36 -1.20 20.72
N ASP A 551 5.37 -0.46 21.13
CA ASP A 551 4.15 -0.90 21.81
C ASP A 551 3.37 -1.98 21.05
N ILE A 552 2.88 -2.99 21.78
CA ILE A 552 2.14 -4.19 21.32
C ILE A 552 0.80 -3.84 20.64
N THR A 553 0.36 -2.60 20.73
CA THR A 553 -0.85 -2.08 20.07
C THR A 553 -0.62 -1.68 18.60
N GLN A 554 0.61 -1.78 18.09
CA GLN A 554 0.96 -1.43 16.73
C GLN A 554 0.66 -2.59 15.79
N GLY A 555 -0.20 -2.38 14.84
CA GLY A 555 -0.59 -3.36 13.83
C GLY A 555 -2.07 -3.30 13.50
N LEU A 556 -2.65 -4.45 13.11
CA LEU A 556 -4.06 -4.54 12.71
C LEU A 556 -5.06 -3.94 13.73
N PRO A 557 -4.89 -4.11 15.06
CA PRO A 557 -5.78 -3.48 16.03
C PRO A 557 -5.78 -1.95 15.97
N ARG A 558 -4.63 -1.34 15.66
CA ARG A 558 -4.55 0.12 15.49
C ARG A 558 -5.24 0.60 14.23
N VAL A 559 -5.09 -0.13 13.13
CA VAL A 559 -5.81 0.15 11.86
C VAL A 559 -7.32 0.06 12.08
N GLU A 560 -7.78 -0.98 12.79
CA GLU A 560 -9.19 -1.13 13.15
C GLU A 560 -9.68 0.02 14.03
N GLU A 561 -8.92 0.43 15.04
CA GLU A 561 -9.23 1.56 15.91
C GLU A 561 -9.39 2.87 15.12
N LEU A 562 -8.51 3.14 14.15
CA LEU A 562 -8.58 4.32 13.30
C LEU A 562 -9.80 4.31 12.39
N PHE A 563 -10.04 3.20 11.68
CA PHE A 563 -11.18 3.10 10.76
C PHE A 563 -12.53 3.03 11.47
N GLU A 564 -12.60 2.50 12.69
CA GLU A 564 -13.83 2.55 13.51
C GLU A 564 -13.95 3.85 14.31
N SER A 565 -12.95 4.74 14.25
CA SER A 565 -12.91 5.97 15.03
C SER A 565 -13.21 5.72 16.53
N ARG A 566 -12.57 4.67 17.11
CA ARG A 566 -12.69 4.33 18.53
C ARG A 566 -11.73 5.20 19.36
N ARG A 567 -12.05 5.35 20.64
CA ARG A 567 -11.13 6.00 21.58
C ARG A 567 -9.88 5.16 21.77
N PRO A 568 -8.66 5.73 21.57
CA PRO A 568 -7.41 5.03 21.79
C PRO A 568 -7.26 4.57 23.25
N LYS A 569 -6.62 3.42 23.46
CA LYS A 569 -6.28 2.94 24.81
C LYS A 569 -5.32 3.88 25.52
N ALA A 570 -4.32 4.40 24.81
CA ALA A 570 -3.39 5.43 25.26
C ALA A 570 -3.76 6.77 24.62
N MET A 571 -4.83 7.40 25.08
CA MET A 571 -5.32 8.67 24.55
C MET A 571 -4.43 9.80 24.98
N ALA A 572 -3.92 10.59 24.04
CA ALA A 572 -3.25 11.84 24.30
C ALA A 572 -4.26 12.97 24.58
N ILE A 573 -3.90 13.87 25.46
CA ILE A 573 -4.69 15.08 25.75
C ILE A 573 -4.26 16.14 24.74
N MET A 574 -5.23 16.70 24.04
CA MET A 574 -5.05 17.72 23.02
C MET A 574 -5.57 19.08 23.52
N THR A 575 -4.88 20.17 23.14
CA THR A 575 -5.33 21.52 23.47
C THR A 575 -6.41 22.01 22.51
N GLU A 576 -7.44 22.67 23.04
CA GLU A 576 -8.48 23.31 22.23
C GLU A 576 -8.11 24.74 21.81
N ILE A 577 -7.18 25.36 22.53
CA ILE A 577 -6.71 26.73 22.29
C ILE A 577 -5.20 26.74 22.08
N GLY A 578 -4.69 27.68 21.29
CA GLY A 578 -3.26 27.96 21.20
C GLY A 578 -2.83 28.96 22.26
N GLY A 579 -1.61 28.79 22.76
CA GLY A 579 -1.07 29.73 23.78
C GLY A 579 0.14 29.18 24.51
N THR A 580 0.53 29.82 25.59
CA THR A 580 1.64 29.41 26.45
C THR A 580 1.18 28.40 27.50
N VAL A 581 1.99 27.35 27.69
CA VAL A 581 1.75 26.29 28.66
C VAL A 581 2.30 26.64 30.03
N HIS A 582 1.49 26.52 31.05
CA HIS A 582 1.90 26.59 32.47
C HIS A 582 1.52 25.25 33.15
N ILE A 583 2.50 24.64 33.85
CA ILE A 583 2.30 23.33 34.49
C ILE A 583 2.18 23.51 35.98
N ASP A 584 1.00 23.26 36.53
CA ASP A 584 0.76 23.21 37.98
C ASP A 584 0.84 21.77 38.50
N ASP A 585 1.92 21.46 39.22
CA ASP A 585 2.21 20.12 39.73
C ASP A 585 1.93 20.09 41.24
N THR A 586 0.67 19.83 41.62
CA THR A 586 0.28 19.65 43.01
C THR A 586 0.42 18.18 43.40
N LYS A 587 0.62 17.91 44.74
CA LYS A 587 0.81 16.53 45.27
C LYS A 587 -0.31 15.54 44.96
N LYS A 588 -1.46 16.02 44.48
CA LYS A 588 -2.65 15.18 44.19
C LYS A 588 -3.05 15.14 42.73
N SER A 589 -2.71 16.16 41.95
CA SER A 589 -3.09 16.24 40.53
C SER A 589 -2.10 17.12 39.77
N ARG A 590 -1.84 16.78 38.55
CA ARG A 590 -1.05 17.59 37.62
C ARG A 590 -2.00 18.23 36.62
N HIS A 591 -1.91 19.55 36.49
CA HIS A 591 -2.71 20.31 35.54
C HIS A 591 -1.78 21.06 34.57
N ALA A 592 -2.14 21.04 33.28
CA ALA A 592 -1.54 21.94 32.29
C ALA A 592 -2.54 23.05 31.99
N GLU A 593 -2.17 24.26 32.31
CA GLU A 593 -2.96 25.47 32.04
C GLU A 593 -2.41 26.14 30.78
N ILE A 594 -3.30 26.37 29.80
CA ILE A 594 -2.92 27.06 28.58
C ILE A 594 -3.59 28.41 28.56
N THR A 595 -2.75 29.45 28.50
CA THR A 595 -3.20 30.83 28.41
C THR A 595 -3.01 31.30 26.97
N GLY A 596 -4.12 31.55 26.29
CA GLY A 596 -4.13 32.00 24.91
C GLY A 596 -5.19 33.05 24.64
N VAL A 597 -5.41 33.33 23.36
CA VAL A 597 -6.40 34.30 22.87
C VAL A 597 -7.43 33.53 22.05
N ASP A 598 -8.70 33.74 22.36
CA ASP A 598 -9.82 33.14 21.61
C ASP A 598 -9.99 33.80 20.25
N GLU A 599 -10.79 33.21 19.35
CA GLU A 599 -11.12 33.73 18.01
C GLU A 599 -11.68 35.16 18.04
N ASN A 600 -12.23 35.58 19.18
CA ASN A 600 -12.75 36.93 19.43
C ASN A 600 -11.73 37.91 20.03
N GLY A 601 -10.48 37.49 20.23
CA GLY A 601 -9.42 38.34 20.81
C GLY A 601 -9.45 38.46 22.35
N ALA A 602 -10.26 37.69 23.05
CA ALA A 602 -10.32 37.68 24.51
C ALA A 602 -9.29 36.70 25.11
N PRO A 603 -8.56 37.04 26.18
CA PRO A 603 -7.67 36.12 26.86
C PRO A 603 -8.49 35.02 27.54
N VAL A 604 -8.22 33.77 27.20
CA VAL A 604 -8.86 32.60 27.77
C VAL A 604 -7.81 31.64 28.32
N THR A 605 -8.01 31.18 29.57
CA THR A 605 -7.18 30.13 30.18
C THR A 605 -7.98 28.86 30.32
N LYS A 606 -7.46 27.76 29.76
CA LYS A 606 -8.06 26.41 29.94
C LYS A 606 -7.10 25.52 30.71
N SER A 607 -7.62 24.80 31.71
CA SER A 607 -6.88 23.84 32.53
C SER A 607 -7.20 22.42 32.13
N TYR A 608 -6.19 21.60 31.84
CA TYR A 608 -6.29 20.20 31.46
C TYR A 608 -5.72 19.31 32.54
N LEU A 609 -6.54 18.39 33.08
CA LEU A 609 -6.10 17.41 34.07
C LEU A 609 -5.28 16.30 33.41
N ILE A 610 -4.06 16.10 33.87
CA ILE A 610 -3.15 15.07 33.38
C ILE A 610 -3.18 13.89 34.36
N PRO A 611 -3.61 12.69 33.90
CA PRO A 611 -3.62 11.49 34.73
C PRO A 611 -2.23 11.10 35.22
N PHE A 612 -2.13 10.53 36.40
CA PHE A 612 -0.88 10.05 36.96
C PHE A 612 -0.27 8.98 36.05
N GLY A 613 1.02 9.09 35.74
CA GLY A 613 1.75 8.13 34.87
C GLY A 613 1.81 8.51 33.40
N GLN A 614 1.05 9.51 32.92
CA GLN A 614 1.23 10.02 31.56
C GLN A 614 2.42 11.00 31.48
N ARG A 615 3.25 10.83 30.46
CA ARG A 615 4.36 11.74 30.19
C ARG A 615 3.88 12.95 29.40
N LEU A 616 4.41 14.12 29.79
CA LEU A 616 4.21 15.35 29.07
C LEU A 616 5.14 15.41 27.85
N LYS A 617 4.61 15.88 26.74
CA LYS A 617 5.35 16.15 25.49
C LYS A 617 5.81 17.61 25.45
N VAL A 618 5.22 18.47 26.24
CA VAL A 618 5.47 19.92 26.32
C VAL A 618 6.17 20.29 27.63
N MET A 619 6.98 21.33 27.59
CA MET A 619 7.66 21.89 28.76
C MET A 619 6.95 23.16 29.22
N GLU A 620 7.27 23.58 30.44
CA GLU A 620 6.74 24.85 31.00
C GLU A 620 7.24 26.06 30.19
N GLY A 621 6.30 26.89 29.75
CA GLY A 621 6.59 28.07 28.93
C GLY A 621 6.60 27.83 27.41
N ASP A 622 6.36 26.62 26.94
CA ASP A 622 6.27 26.34 25.49
C ASP A 622 5.03 27.02 24.90
N GLU A 623 5.20 27.58 23.70
CA GLU A 623 4.06 28.02 22.88
C GLU A 623 3.53 26.87 22.08
N VAL A 624 2.26 26.55 22.28
CA VAL A 624 1.56 25.47 21.59
C VAL A 624 0.48 26.02 20.65
N ALA A 625 0.38 25.43 19.45
CA ALA A 625 -0.68 25.76 18.52
C ALA A 625 -2.01 25.08 18.93
N LYS A 626 -3.14 25.60 18.45
CA LYS A 626 -4.46 24.96 18.57
C LYS A 626 -4.40 23.53 18.03
N GLY A 627 -4.76 22.55 18.87
CA GLY A 627 -4.72 21.13 18.51
C GLY A 627 -3.38 20.43 18.75
N ALA A 628 -2.42 21.04 19.47
CA ALA A 628 -1.18 20.37 19.86
C ALA A 628 -1.43 19.30 20.95
N LEU A 629 -0.64 18.22 20.93
CA LEU A 629 -0.72 17.16 21.93
C LEU A 629 0.11 17.54 23.16
N LEU A 630 -0.50 17.55 24.33
CA LEU A 630 0.14 17.85 25.61
C LEU A 630 0.84 16.65 26.22
N THR A 631 0.31 15.44 25.97
CA THR A 631 0.83 14.20 26.53
C THR A 631 1.24 13.22 25.42
N GLU A 632 2.11 12.26 25.77
CA GLU A 632 2.42 11.13 24.88
C GLU A 632 1.18 10.26 24.69
N GLY A 633 0.98 9.74 23.48
CA GLY A 633 -0.14 8.87 23.12
C GLY A 633 -0.72 9.22 21.75
N HIS A 634 -1.87 8.63 21.45
CA HIS A 634 -2.55 8.82 20.18
C HIS A 634 -3.69 9.83 20.30
N ALA A 635 -3.82 10.70 19.33
CA ALA A 635 -4.94 11.62 19.27
C ALA A 635 -6.23 10.89 18.91
N TYR A 636 -7.36 11.35 19.47
CA TYR A 636 -8.67 10.84 19.11
C TYR A 636 -9.19 11.56 17.84
N PRO A 637 -9.53 10.85 16.75
CA PRO A 637 -9.89 11.50 15.49
C PRO A 637 -11.08 12.47 15.58
N GLN A 638 -12.04 12.22 16.47
CA GLN A 638 -13.18 13.11 16.65
C GLN A 638 -12.81 14.43 17.35
N ASP A 639 -11.83 14.41 18.25
CA ASP A 639 -11.32 15.62 18.89
C ASP A 639 -10.55 16.47 17.87
N ILE A 640 -9.78 15.84 16.98
CA ILE A 640 -9.12 16.53 15.87
C ILE A 640 -10.16 17.19 14.96
N LEU A 641 -11.26 16.48 14.64
CA LEU A 641 -12.33 17.03 13.82
C LEU A 641 -12.98 18.26 14.47
N ALA A 642 -13.20 18.22 15.78
CA ALA A 642 -13.81 19.31 16.53
C ALA A 642 -12.88 20.55 16.64
N VAL A 643 -11.55 20.35 16.78
CA VAL A 643 -10.59 21.42 17.05
C VAL A 643 -9.94 21.96 15.79
N GLN A 644 -9.45 21.06 14.91
CA GLN A 644 -8.67 21.42 13.72
C GLN A 644 -9.45 21.35 12.41
N GLY A 645 -10.63 20.71 12.42
CA GLY A 645 -11.51 20.59 11.26
C GLY A 645 -11.29 19.36 10.38
N PRO A 646 -12.04 19.24 9.25
CA PRO A 646 -12.12 18.03 8.46
C PRO A 646 -10.82 17.70 7.71
N ILE A 647 -10.11 18.68 7.15
CA ILE A 647 -8.88 18.45 6.38
C ILE A 647 -7.77 17.89 7.26
N ALA A 648 -7.58 18.44 8.47
CA ALA A 648 -6.60 17.94 9.43
C ALA A 648 -6.91 16.50 9.86
N THR A 649 -8.17 16.17 10.06
CA THR A 649 -8.62 14.82 10.42
C THR A 649 -8.34 13.82 9.29
N GLN A 650 -8.58 14.20 8.05
CA GLN A 650 -8.27 13.38 6.87
C GLN A 650 -6.77 13.08 6.78
N ASN A 651 -5.95 14.11 6.86
CA ASN A 651 -4.49 13.96 6.82
C ASN A 651 -3.97 13.12 8.00
N TYR A 652 -4.52 13.30 9.19
CA TYR A 652 -4.17 12.48 10.35
C TYR A 652 -4.50 11.00 10.14
N LEU A 653 -5.70 10.68 9.66
CA LEU A 653 -6.09 9.29 9.40
C LEU A 653 -5.21 8.64 8.34
N ILE A 654 -4.91 9.34 7.24
CA ILE A 654 -4.04 8.84 6.18
C ILE A 654 -2.64 8.58 6.74
N SER A 655 -2.04 9.55 7.41
CA SER A 655 -0.67 9.45 7.94
C SER A 655 -0.52 8.33 8.97
N GLU A 656 -1.47 8.18 9.90
CA GLU A 656 -1.43 7.13 10.92
C GLU A 656 -1.63 5.72 10.32
N VAL A 657 -2.54 5.57 9.34
CA VAL A 657 -2.73 4.27 8.65
C VAL A 657 -1.48 3.92 7.85
N GLN A 658 -0.92 4.87 7.07
CA GLN A 658 0.31 4.67 6.31
C GLN A 658 1.47 4.27 7.22
N LYS A 659 1.62 4.95 8.36
CA LYS A 659 2.64 4.63 9.34
C LYS A 659 2.58 3.19 9.81
N VAL A 660 1.39 2.68 10.14
CA VAL A 660 1.22 1.28 10.59
C VAL A 660 1.63 0.29 9.49
N TYR A 661 1.24 0.52 8.23
CA TYR A 661 1.60 -0.38 7.14
C TYR A 661 3.09 -0.29 6.77
N ARG A 662 3.65 0.91 6.70
CA ARG A 662 5.07 1.14 6.37
C ARG A 662 6.03 0.57 7.41
N LEU A 663 5.71 0.66 8.70
CA LEU A 663 6.48 0.00 9.78
C LEU A 663 6.56 -1.52 9.59
N GLN A 664 5.57 -2.11 8.95
CA GLN A 664 5.55 -3.53 8.61
C GLN A 664 6.16 -3.84 7.23
N GLY A 665 6.66 -2.81 6.52
CA GLY A 665 7.26 -2.94 5.19
C GLY A 665 6.24 -3.28 4.10
N VAL A 666 5.03 -2.76 4.23
CA VAL A 666 3.95 -2.85 3.24
C VAL A 666 3.67 -1.47 2.69
N ASP A 667 3.66 -1.35 1.37
CA ASP A 667 3.39 -0.13 0.65
C ASP A 667 1.96 -0.14 0.11
N ILE A 668 1.18 0.90 0.41
CA ILE A 668 -0.19 1.09 -0.06
C ILE A 668 -0.32 2.52 -0.56
N ASN A 669 -0.89 2.73 -1.74
CA ASN A 669 -1.10 4.09 -2.25
C ASN A 669 -2.18 4.83 -1.44
N ASP A 670 -1.96 6.11 -1.17
CA ASP A 670 -2.86 6.98 -0.41
C ASP A 670 -4.29 6.98 -0.93
N LYS A 671 -4.48 6.87 -2.26
CA LYS A 671 -5.81 6.91 -2.88
C LYS A 671 -6.77 5.84 -2.32
N HIS A 672 -6.27 4.67 -1.92
CA HIS A 672 -7.09 3.62 -1.34
C HIS A 672 -7.60 3.99 0.06
N ILE A 673 -6.73 4.63 0.86
CA ILE A 673 -7.09 5.13 2.18
C ILE A 673 -8.04 6.33 2.04
N GLU A 674 -7.78 7.23 1.07
CA GLU A 674 -8.64 8.39 0.77
C GLU A 674 -10.07 7.96 0.44
N VAL A 675 -10.27 6.89 -0.34
CA VAL A 675 -11.60 6.35 -0.66
C VAL A 675 -12.36 5.97 0.61
N ILE A 676 -11.71 5.26 1.53
CA ILE A 676 -12.33 4.84 2.79
C ILE A 676 -12.63 6.05 3.70
N VAL A 677 -11.67 6.96 3.85
CA VAL A 677 -11.84 8.17 4.67
C VAL A 677 -12.96 9.07 4.11
N ARG A 678 -13.08 9.18 2.78
CA ARG A 678 -14.21 9.87 2.14
C ARG A 678 -15.55 9.28 2.56
N GLN A 679 -15.67 7.96 2.57
CA GLN A 679 -16.88 7.27 2.99
C GLN A 679 -17.18 7.45 4.49
N MET A 680 -16.16 7.51 5.34
CA MET A 680 -16.32 7.80 6.78
C MET A 680 -16.83 9.22 7.04
N MET A 681 -16.51 10.16 6.17
CA MET A 681 -16.85 11.59 6.28
C MET A 681 -17.97 12.03 5.31
N ARG A 682 -18.72 11.10 4.75
CA ARG A 682 -19.79 11.37 3.80
C ARG A 682 -20.99 12.09 4.41
N LYS A 683 -21.27 11.89 5.69
CA LYS A 683 -22.45 12.39 6.39
C LYS A 683 -22.14 13.65 7.20
N VAL A 684 -23.12 14.55 7.23
CA VAL A 684 -23.11 15.77 8.04
C VAL A 684 -24.35 15.83 8.90
N ARG A 685 -24.26 16.48 10.06
CA ARG A 685 -25.40 16.76 10.94
C ARG A 685 -25.90 18.15 10.67
N LEU A 686 -27.19 18.28 10.44
CA LEU A 686 -27.87 19.56 10.25
C LEU A 686 -28.01 20.29 11.58
N GLU A 687 -27.54 21.52 11.66
CA GLU A 687 -27.71 22.41 12.80
C GLU A 687 -28.88 23.35 12.55
N ASP A 688 -28.92 23.98 11.38
CA ASP A 688 -30.04 24.80 10.91
C ASP A 688 -30.39 24.44 9.46
N VAL A 689 -31.66 24.10 9.26
CA VAL A 689 -32.18 23.70 7.93
C VAL A 689 -32.32 24.90 6.98
N GLY A 690 -32.35 26.12 7.52
CA GLY A 690 -32.53 27.33 6.70
C GLY A 690 -33.77 27.27 5.83
N SER A 691 -33.61 27.60 4.55
CA SER A 691 -34.70 27.62 3.56
C SER A 691 -34.80 26.36 2.70
N ALA A 692 -34.12 25.26 3.08
CA ALA A 692 -34.05 24.02 2.28
C ALA A 692 -35.43 23.42 1.96
N ASP A 693 -36.32 23.33 2.96
CA ASP A 693 -37.62 22.71 2.78
C ASP A 693 -38.50 23.54 1.81
N GLN A 694 -38.35 24.87 1.81
CA GLN A 694 -39.06 25.76 0.86
C GLN A 694 -38.60 25.51 -0.57
N ILE A 695 -37.27 25.44 -0.77
CA ILE A 695 -36.68 25.21 -2.08
C ILE A 695 -37.06 23.83 -2.64
N ILE A 696 -37.02 22.80 -1.81
CA ILE A 696 -37.40 21.44 -2.22
C ILE A 696 -38.87 21.37 -2.59
N ALA A 697 -39.74 22.02 -1.82
CA ALA A 697 -41.17 22.09 -2.14
C ALA A 697 -41.45 22.86 -3.44
N GLU A 698 -40.70 23.93 -3.72
CA GLU A 698 -40.75 24.66 -4.98
C GLU A 698 -40.29 23.84 -6.16
N LEU A 699 -39.15 23.14 -6.03
CA LEU A 699 -38.63 22.22 -7.05
C LEU A 699 -39.64 21.09 -7.35
N ASP A 700 -40.30 20.55 -6.32
CA ASP A 700 -41.32 19.51 -6.48
C ASP A 700 -42.56 20.05 -7.20
N THR A 701 -42.95 21.30 -6.94
CA THR A 701 -44.04 21.95 -7.67
C THR A 701 -43.67 22.25 -9.13
N LEU A 702 -42.44 22.69 -9.41
CA LEU A 702 -41.92 22.88 -10.76
C LEU A 702 -41.89 21.56 -11.55
N LYS A 703 -41.43 20.50 -10.95
CA LYS A 703 -41.43 19.14 -11.53
C LYS A 703 -42.86 18.74 -11.94
N LYS A 704 -43.83 18.92 -11.02
CA LYS A 704 -45.25 18.62 -11.30
C LYS A 704 -45.85 19.46 -12.38
N ASN A 705 -45.57 20.76 -12.39
CA ASN A 705 -46.06 21.69 -13.40
C ASN A 705 -45.47 21.43 -14.82
N GLY A 706 -44.22 20.96 -14.88
CA GLY A 706 -43.59 20.54 -16.15
C GLY A 706 -44.15 19.25 -16.74
N GLN A 707 -44.86 18.44 -15.94
CA GLN A 707 -45.48 17.17 -16.36
C GLN A 707 -46.98 17.31 -16.75
N VAL A 708 -47.54 18.49 -16.67
CA VAL A 708 -48.97 18.75 -17.02
C VAL A 708 -49.14 18.79 -18.54
N GLU A 709 -50.14 18.07 -19.08
CA GLU A 709 -50.49 18.13 -20.50
C GLU A 709 -50.84 19.56 -20.92
N GLY A 710 -50.12 20.12 -21.90
CA GLY A 710 -50.25 21.47 -22.37
C GLY A 710 -49.36 22.51 -21.69
N ALA A 711 -48.35 22.12 -20.94
CA ALA A 711 -47.35 23.01 -20.32
C ALA A 711 -46.55 23.76 -21.42
N THR A 712 -46.20 25.01 -21.13
CA THR A 712 -45.33 25.79 -22.01
C THR A 712 -43.91 25.22 -22.05
N GLU A 713 -43.23 25.40 -23.17
CA GLU A 713 -41.85 24.86 -23.36
C GLU A 713 -40.88 25.30 -22.23
N THR A 714 -41.04 26.53 -21.75
CA THR A 714 -40.31 27.05 -20.58
C THR A 714 -40.65 26.34 -19.28
N ALA A 715 -41.92 25.97 -19.05
CA ALA A 715 -42.35 25.22 -17.88
C ALA A 715 -41.86 23.77 -17.94
N VAL A 716 -41.81 23.15 -19.11
CA VAL A 716 -41.28 21.80 -19.32
C VAL A 716 -39.77 21.78 -19.04
N ASN A 717 -39.02 22.76 -19.59
CA ASN A 717 -37.57 22.84 -19.35
C ASN A 717 -37.25 23.10 -17.87
N ALA A 718 -37.94 24.02 -17.19
CA ALA A 718 -37.79 24.26 -15.76
C ALA A 718 -38.18 23.03 -14.91
N GLY A 719 -39.23 22.30 -15.33
CA GLY A 719 -39.66 21.06 -14.69
C GLY A 719 -38.62 19.92 -14.86
N LEU A 720 -37.96 19.85 -16.01
CA LEU A 720 -36.89 18.88 -16.28
C LEU A 720 -35.64 19.17 -15.44
N GLU A 721 -35.25 20.47 -15.34
CA GLU A 721 -34.11 20.87 -14.47
C GLU A 721 -34.41 20.59 -12.99
N ALA A 722 -35.62 20.94 -12.54
CA ALA A 722 -36.06 20.64 -11.18
C ALA A 722 -36.10 19.12 -10.91
N ALA A 723 -36.52 18.31 -11.89
CA ALA A 723 -36.51 16.86 -11.76
C ALA A 723 -35.08 16.31 -11.63
N LYS A 724 -34.18 16.80 -12.48
CA LYS A 724 -32.74 16.41 -12.39
C LYS A 724 -32.14 16.75 -11.03
N LEU A 725 -32.42 17.93 -10.48
CA LEU A 725 -31.93 18.31 -9.15
C LEU A 725 -32.53 17.43 -8.04
N LEU A 726 -33.84 17.17 -8.07
CA LEU A 726 -34.48 16.31 -7.08
C LEU A 726 -34.03 14.86 -7.16
N ASP A 727 -33.77 14.34 -8.36
CA ASP A 727 -33.28 12.99 -8.58
C ASP A 727 -31.82 12.84 -8.13
N CYS A 728 -31.06 13.95 -8.02
CA CYS A 728 -29.72 13.99 -7.45
C CYS A 728 -29.68 13.93 -5.92
N LEU A 729 -30.79 14.25 -5.23
CA LEU A 729 -30.87 14.27 -3.77
C LEU A 729 -31.14 12.84 -3.22
N SER A 730 -30.39 12.41 -2.24
CA SER A 730 -30.63 11.14 -1.52
C SER A 730 -31.75 11.28 -0.49
N THR A 731 -32.07 12.49 -0.04
CA THR A 731 -33.20 12.82 0.84
C THR A 731 -33.84 14.11 0.45
N THR A 732 -35.15 14.12 0.49
CA THR A 732 -36.00 15.32 0.26
C THR A 732 -36.51 15.94 1.57
N ARG A 733 -36.12 15.39 2.72
CA ARG A 733 -36.52 15.88 4.03
C ARG A 733 -35.33 16.27 4.86
N PHE A 734 -35.24 17.54 5.17
CA PHE A 734 -34.21 18.10 6.05
C PHE A 734 -34.82 18.40 7.41
N LEU A 735 -34.26 17.82 8.46
CA LEU A 735 -34.72 17.99 9.83
C LEU A 735 -33.57 18.45 10.71
N ASN A 736 -33.79 19.42 11.59
CA ASN A 736 -32.80 19.88 12.54
C ASN A 736 -32.30 18.71 13.41
N GLY A 737 -30.96 18.55 13.54
CA GLY A 737 -30.34 17.43 14.22
C GLY A 737 -30.28 16.14 13.40
N GLY A 738 -30.85 16.10 12.20
CA GLY A 738 -30.79 14.96 11.27
C GLY A 738 -29.37 14.79 10.68
N VAL A 739 -29.07 13.57 10.26
CA VAL A 739 -27.81 13.24 9.59
C VAL A 739 -28.11 12.96 8.12
N VAL A 740 -27.55 13.77 7.24
CA VAL A 740 -27.75 13.72 5.78
C VAL A 740 -26.42 13.62 5.04
N ASN A 741 -26.45 13.35 3.73
CA ASN A 741 -25.23 13.36 2.92
C ASN A 741 -24.71 14.80 2.79
N ARG A 742 -23.42 14.99 2.97
CA ARG A 742 -22.72 16.29 2.75
C ARG A 742 -23.08 16.89 1.39
N ARG A 743 -23.20 16.04 0.40
CA ARG A 743 -23.49 16.41 -0.97
C ARG A 743 -24.90 17.00 -1.14
N ASP A 744 -25.91 16.41 -0.50
CA ASP A 744 -27.27 16.92 -0.59
C ASP A 744 -27.34 18.36 -0.05
N VAL A 745 -26.62 18.64 1.03
CA VAL A 745 -26.49 20.00 1.58
C VAL A 745 -25.76 20.92 0.60
N MET A 746 -24.72 20.45 -0.08
CA MET A 746 -24.01 21.28 -1.08
C MET A 746 -24.91 21.64 -2.27
N ILE A 747 -25.64 20.67 -2.84
CA ILE A 747 -26.57 20.91 -3.96
C ILE A 747 -27.65 21.92 -3.56
N VAL A 748 -28.27 21.75 -2.39
CA VAL A 748 -29.29 22.65 -1.89
C VAL A 748 -28.73 24.04 -1.63
N ASN A 749 -27.55 24.17 -1.05
CA ASN A 749 -26.89 25.44 -0.80
C ASN A 749 -26.47 26.14 -2.11
N GLU A 750 -25.98 25.41 -3.11
CA GLU A 750 -25.70 25.99 -4.44
C GLU A 750 -26.97 26.54 -5.11
N GLU A 751 -28.08 25.84 -4.98
CA GLU A 751 -29.37 26.32 -5.52
C GLU A 751 -29.91 27.54 -4.75
N ILE A 752 -29.79 27.52 -3.40
CA ILE A 752 -30.12 28.67 -2.55
C ILE A 752 -29.26 29.87 -2.95
N GLN A 753 -27.96 29.69 -3.13
CA GLN A 753 -27.04 30.76 -3.51
C GLN A 753 -27.35 31.34 -4.87
N LYS A 754 -27.65 30.52 -5.89
CA LYS A 754 -28.10 30.99 -7.23
C LYS A 754 -29.34 31.89 -7.14
N ARG A 755 -30.28 31.55 -6.27
CA ARG A 755 -31.50 32.36 -6.08
C ARG A 755 -31.24 33.64 -5.28
N ILE A 756 -30.32 33.61 -4.31
CA ILE A 756 -29.86 34.83 -3.61
C ILE A 756 -29.22 35.77 -4.63
N ASP A 757 -28.35 35.25 -5.51
CA ASP A 757 -27.67 36.01 -6.56
C ASP A 757 -28.69 36.57 -7.63
N ALA A 758 -29.79 35.84 -7.83
CA ALA A 758 -30.91 36.31 -8.69
C ALA A 758 -31.84 37.36 -8.03
N GLY A 759 -31.59 37.74 -6.76
CA GLY A 759 -32.25 38.82 -6.08
C GLY A 759 -33.25 38.42 -4.99
N GLN A 760 -33.31 37.14 -4.59
CA GLN A 760 -34.14 36.69 -3.48
C GLN A 760 -33.34 36.77 -2.17
N THR A 761 -33.50 37.84 -1.38
CA THR A 761 -32.66 38.11 -0.19
C THR A 761 -33.14 37.45 1.09
N ASP A 762 -34.34 36.83 1.11
CA ASP A 762 -34.95 36.26 2.31
C ASP A 762 -34.53 34.80 2.60
N LEU A 763 -33.68 34.21 1.74
CA LEU A 763 -33.25 32.83 1.83
C LEU A 763 -32.03 32.67 2.75
N LYS A 764 -32.02 31.61 3.58
CA LYS A 764 -30.91 31.26 4.45
C LYS A 764 -30.27 29.94 4.01
N LEU A 765 -28.92 29.91 3.98
CA LEU A 765 -28.17 28.70 3.71
C LEU A 765 -28.33 27.68 4.84
N VAL A 766 -28.27 26.40 4.47
CA VAL A 766 -28.27 25.30 5.41
C VAL A 766 -26.93 25.26 6.16
N GLN A 767 -26.98 25.23 7.49
CA GLN A 767 -25.81 25.06 8.33
C GLN A 767 -25.71 23.60 8.79
N ALA A 768 -24.54 22.99 8.59
CA ALA A 768 -24.29 21.61 8.93
C ALA A 768 -22.88 21.42 9.46
N SER A 769 -22.74 20.60 10.51
CA SER A 769 -21.46 20.19 11.07
C SER A 769 -21.00 18.86 10.50
N GLN A 770 -19.70 18.74 10.20
CA GLN A 770 -19.12 17.49 9.72
C GLN A 770 -19.14 16.42 10.81
N VAL A 771 -19.50 15.19 10.45
CA VAL A 771 -19.50 14.03 11.34
C VAL A 771 -18.52 13.00 10.82
N LEU A 772 -17.71 12.42 11.72
CA LEU A 772 -16.86 11.27 11.41
C LEU A 772 -17.54 10.00 11.93
N LEU A 773 -17.89 9.10 11.02
CA LEU A 773 -18.46 7.80 11.32
C LEU A 773 -17.40 6.70 11.17
N GLY A 774 -17.37 5.74 12.09
CA GLY A 774 -16.61 4.51 11.89
C GLY A 774 -17.17 3.71 10.72
N ILE A 775 -16.36 2.86 10.10
CA ILE A 775 -16.73 2.09 8.90
C ILE A 775 -17.99 1.25 9.09
N THR A 776 -18.15 0.62 10.27
CA THR A 776 -19.36 -0.16 10.61
C THR A 776 -20.62 0.71 10.63
N LYS A 777 -20.56 1.88 11.27
CA LYS A 777 -21.70 2.82 11.32
C LYS A 777 -21.98 3.43 9.95
N SER A 778 -20.93 3.72 9.17
CA SER A 778 -21.06 4.26 7.82
C SER A 778 -21.72 3.25 6.87
N SER A 779 -21.37 1.95 6.98
CA SER A 779 -22.01 0.88 6.20
C SER A 779 -23.49 0.69 6.50
N LEU A 780 -23.92 0.93 7.76
CA LEU A 780 -25.34 0.89 8.13
C LEU A 780 -26.09 2.17 7.76
N ALA A 781 -25.38 3.29 7.62
CA ALA A 781 -25.94 4.60 7.26
C ALA A 781 -25.96 4.85 5.74
N THR A 782 -25.77 3.84 4.90
CA THR A 782 -25.86 3.94 3.44
C THR A 782 -27.29 4.24 2.98
N ASP A 783 -27.41 4.78 1.76
CA ASP A 783 -28.71 5.10 1.18
C ASP A 783 -29.46 3.83 0.73
N SER A 784 -28.72 2.76 0.38
CA SER A 784 -29.27 1.44 0.07
C SER A 784 -29.59 0.63 1.34
N PHE A 785 -30.88 0.39 1.57
CA PHE A 785 -31.31 -0.47 2.68
C PHE A 785 -31.02 -1.97 2.41
N LEU A 786 -30.97 -2.41 1.16
CA LEU A 786 -30.62 -3.79 0.80
C LEU A 786 -29.17 -4.11 1.18
N SER A 787 -28.24 -3.20 0.87
CA SER A 787 -26.85 -3.33 1.26
C SER A 787 -26.69 -3.36 2.77
N ALA A 788 -27.29 -2.42 3.49
CA ALA A 788 -27.23 -2.35 4.94
C ALA A 788 -27.80 -3.62 5.60
N ALA A 789 -28.95 -4.12 5.13
CA ALA A 789 -29.58 -5.34 5.64
C ALA A 789 -28.72 -6.60 5.41
N SER A 790 -27.98 -6.65 4.31
CA SER A 790 -27.08 -7.79 4.03
C SER A 790 -25.81 -7.80 4.87
N PHE A 791 -25.48 -6.67 5.49
CA PHE A 791 -24.27 -6.52 6.30
C PHE A 791 -24.51 -6.98 7.76
N GLN A 792 -25.32 -6.27 8.50
CA GLN A 792 -25.65 -6.55 9.91
C GLN A 792 -27.03 -6.01 10.27
N GLU A 793 -27.58 -6.42 11.40
CA GLU A 793 -28.86 -5.93 11.96
C GLU A 793 -30.04 -6.00 10.97
N THR A 794 -30.13 -7.07 10.19
CA THR A 794 -31.08 -7.26 9.08
C THR A 794 -32.51 -6.87 9.44
N THR A 795 -33.04 -7.39 10.57
CA THR A 795 -34.39 -7.11 11.02
C THR A 795 -34.65 -5.64 11.31
N ARG A 796 -33.75 -4.99 12.02
CA ARG A 796 -33.84 -3.56 12.36
C ARG A 796 -33.83 -2.69 11.11
N VAL A 797 -32.90 -2.93 10.19
CA VAL A 797 -32.76 -2.14 8.95
C VAL A 797 -33.99 -2.30 8.07
N LEU A 798 -34.49 -3.52 7.87
CA LEU A 798 -35.69 -3.77 7.06
C LEU A 798 -36.93 -3.17 7.68
N THR A 799 -37.11 -3.26 9.00
CA THR A 799 -38.23 -2.65 9.72
C THR A 799 -38.20 -1.13 9.55
N GLU A 800 -37.04 -0.50 9.74
CA GLU A 800 -36.88 0.94 9.58
C GLU A 800 -37.13 1.39 8.13
N ALA A 801 -36.65 0.64 7.15
CA ALA A 801 -36.88 0.92 5.74
C ALA A 801 -38.39 0.82 5.36
N ALA A 802 -39.07 -0.21 5.89
CA ALA A 802 -40.49 -0.39 5.67
C ALA A 802 -41.33 0.76 6.29
N ILE A 803 -41.02 1.14 7.55
CA ILE A 803 -41.71 2.25 8.23
C ILE A 803 -41.52 3.58 7.48
N LYS A 804 -40.29 3.83 6.98
CA LYS A 804 -39.95 5.07 6.26
C LYS A 804 -40.33 5.05 4.77
N GLY A 805 -40.78 3.92 4.22
CA GLY A 805 -41.09 3.76 2.82
C GLY A 805 -39.89 4.02 1.91
N LYS A 806 -38.68 3.59 2.30
CA LYS A 806 -37.45 3.84 1.55
C LYS A 806 -37.45 3.12 0.20
N VAL A 807 -36.98 3.81 -0.83
CA VAL A 807 -36.69 3.25 -2.16
C VAL A 807 -35.19 3.09 -2.31
N ASP A 808 -34.75 1.94 -2.81
CA ASP A 808 -33.32 1.68 -3.04
C ASP A 808 -32.90 2.18 -4.41
N PRO A 809 -31.84 3.03 -4.52
CA PRO A 809 -31.40 3.58 -5.79
C PRO A 809 -30.63 2.56 -6.65
N LEU A 810 -30.29 1.37 -6.12
CA LEU A 810 -29.51 0.29 -6.79
C LEU A 810 -28.18 0.79 -7.38
N ALA A 811 -27.56 1.74 -6.71
CA ALA A 811 -26.33 2.38 -7.19
C ALA A 811 -25.06 1.56 -6.94
N GLY A 812 -25.05 0.66 -5.95
CA GLY A 812 -23.91 -0.16 -5.59
C GLY A 812 -23.89 -1.52 -6.26
N LEU A 813 -22.85 -2.30 -5.98
CA LEU A 813 -22.67 -3.64 -6.55
C LEU A 813 -23.56 -4.68 -5.86
N LYS A 814 -23.62 -4.64 -4.54
CA LYS A 814 -24.21 -5.67 -3.69
C LYS A 814 -25.72 -5.78 -3.86
N GLU A 815 -26.41 -4.64 -3.94
CA GLU A 815 -27.84 -4.55 -4.18
C GLU A 815 -28.23 -5.21 -5.50
N ASN A 816 -27.48 -4.94 -6.57
CA ASN A 816 -27.75 -5.50 -7.89
C ASN A 816 -27.51 -7.01 -7.91
N VAL A 817 -26.46 -7.50 -7.22
CA VAL A 817 -26.18 -8.94 -7.06
C VAL A 817 -27.32 -9.62 -6.32
N ILE A 818 -27.85 -9.04 -5.23
CA ILE A 818 -28.96 -9.60 -4.45
C ILE A 818 -30.22 -9.75 -5.30
N ILE A 819 -30.51 -8.76 -6.15
CA ILE A 819 -31.68 -8.78 -7.04
C ILE A 819 -31.47 -9.62 -8.28
N GLY A 820 -30.23 -9.98 -8.62
CA GLY A 820 -29.88 -10.74 -9.83
C GLY A 820 -29.77 -9.88 -11.10
N LYS A 821 -29.56 -8.58 -10.97
CA LYS A 821 -29.25 -7.68 -12.08
C LYS A 821 -27.75 -7.62 -12.33
N LEU A 822 -27.36 -7.17 -13.53
CA LEU A 822 -25.95 -6.88 -13.82
C LEU A 822 -25.46 -5.78 -12.87
N ILE A 823 -24.20 -5.91 -12.42
CA ILE A 823 -23.57 -4.92 -11.56
C ILE A 823 -23.33 -3.63 -12.35
N PRO A 824 -23.49 -2.43 -11.76
CA PRO A 824 -23.26 -1.16 -12.42
C PRO A 824 -21.77 -0.82 -12.53
N ALA A 825 -20.97 -1.78 -13.03
CA ALA A 825 -19.53 -1.68 -13.24
C ALA A 825 -19.12 -2.45 -14.49
N GLY A 826 -18.08 -2.03 -15.18
CA GLY A 826 -17.60 -2.65 -16.39
C GLY A 826 -18.68 -2.69 -17.49
N THR A 827 -18.89 -3.88 -18.07
CA THR A 827 -19.90 -4.12 -19.13
C THR A 827 -21.34 -4.01 -18.66
N GLY A 828 -21.60 -3.91 -17.36
CA GLY A 828 -22.94 -3.75 -16.79
C GLY A 828 -23.37 -2.29 -16.63
N LEU A 829 -22.52 -1.33 -16.95
CA LEU A 829 -22.95 0.07 -17.06
C LEU A 829 -23.87 0.22 -18.26
N PRO A 830 -25.05 0.89 -18.12
CA PRO A 830 -25.78 1.29 -19.30
C PRO A 830 -24.87 2.18 -20.14
N GLU A 831 -24.65 1.81 -21.38
CA GLU A 831 -24.05 2.70 -22.36
C GLU A 831 -24.87 3.99 -22.31
N VAL A 832 -24.22 5.12 -22.16
CA VAL A 832 -24.88 6.41 -22.44
C VAL A 832 -25.31 6.28 -23.88
N GLU A 833 -26.65 6.21 -24.12
CA GLU A 833 -27.18 6.25 -25.47
C GLU A 833 -26.57 7.50 -26.12
N GLU A 834 -25.56 7.32 -26.96
CA GLU A 834 -25.18 8.35 -27.91
C GLU A 834 -26.46 8.67 -28.64
N GLU A 835 -26.88 9.93 -28.59
CA GLU A 835 -28.04 10.40 -29.39
C GLU A 835 -27.93 9.81 -30.77
N PRO A 836 -28.98 9.14 -31.29
CA PRO A 836 -28.87 8.43 -32.54
C PRO A 836 -28.42 9.42 -33.59
N VAL A 837 -27.16 9.29 -33.98
CA VAL A 837 -26.60 10.05 -35.11
C VAL A 837 -27.49 9.68 -36.29
N SER A 838 -28.34 10.58 -36.69
CA SER A 838 -29.21 10.44 -37.85
C SER A 838 -28.33 10.14 -39.07
N TYR A 839 -28.15 8.88 -39.37
CA TYR A 839 -27.58 8.42 -40.63
C TYR A 839 -28.59 8.75 -41.75
N THR A 840 -28.57 9.98 -42.19
CA THR A 840 -29.16 10.33 -43.47
C THR A 840 -28.27 9.76 -44.56
N HIS A 841 -28.79 8.70 -45.18
CA HIS A 841 -28.44 8.21 -46.50
C HIS A 841 -26.98 7.83 -46.82
N LEU A 842 -26.71 6.55 -46.71
CA LEU A 842 -25.83 5.87 -47.66
C LEU A 842 -26.69 4.88 -48.45
N THR A 843 -27.28 5.33 -49.54
CA THR A 843 -27.70 4.47 -50.64
C THR A 843 -26.43 3.95 -51.31
N LEU A 844 -26.17 2.66 -51.20
CA LEU A 844 -25.23 1.97 -52.05
C LEU A 844 -25.85 1.72 -53.45
N PRO A 845 -25.08 1.83 -54.51
CA PRO A 845 -25.51 1.40 -55.84
C PRO A 845 -25.61 -0.10 -55.95
#